data_f73358160c6b2297ccc0b789f4584e0d
#
_entry.id   f73358160c6b2297ccc0b789f4584e0d
#
_cell.length_a   1.000
_cell.length_b   1.000
_cell.length_c   1.000
_cell.angle_alpha   90.00
_cell.angle_beta   90.00
_cell.angle_gamma   90.00
#
_symmetry.space_group_name_H-M   'P 1'
#
loop_
_entity.id
_entity.type
_entity.pdbx_description
1 polymer ?
#
loop_
_entity_poly.entity_id
_entity_poly.type
_entity_poly.pdbx_seq_one_letter_code
_entity_poly.pdbx_strand_id
1 'polypeptide(L)'
;MRKNCGGSAEKRWRRHTIKAGAPRYEGVNASNPIAHLQRLDTLLQQELACEQAGYARSLQESRFASRIAESDCRYPVSLADAAYNALDQLVLTVRYEVDDDLVDNDFEPGHPLAFFYFADNGGSLREYPHQYYIEQAGTGFVSVALPNAAALGTLRALAEKRLLGIRRSIDTTSYRVMHEALSAVMRADNEGATGHEGRMVRLRNILAGNAEPRFRRLPPLSCPWLNASQQEAVQRVVEAEDVAIVHGPPGTGKTTTLVEAVIETLQRETQVMVCAPSNVAVDWISEQLSRRGVNVLRIGNPLRISDEMLDCSYERRFASHPLYSDLWAIRRELHRSPEGKSPSAATRKHLAALRDRATQLEVRIQADIFMQARVVACTLIGSAYAILDRRRFSTLFIDEAAQALEPACWAAIRKCDRVVMGGDHCQLPPTVKSPEALRGGLDRTLMQRVVQAHPRCVTQLDIQYRMHRDIMAFPSRWFYHGRLQAAPAVADRQVTPLDTPLMWIDTSQCGFGERQSRTLSRTNADEARLLIRTLREYIESIGITRVQDERIDFGIISPYRAQVRLIRRLLKLQKFFRRLYGQIAVGTVDGFQGQERDVIILSMVRDNDEGQIGFLRDLRRMNVAMTRARMKLIVLGNAATLSRHPFYAALLDHFQQHGDFLVLPPPEAE
;
A
#
# COMPACT_ATOMS: atom_id res chain seq x y z
N MET A 1 57.40 -0.06 -2.63
CA MET A 1 56.85 0.11 -3.99
C MET A 1 55.35 -0.22 -3.97
N ARG A 2 54.52 0.80 -3.74
CA ARG A 2 53.06 0.69 -3.89
C ARG A 2 52.70 1.43 -5.17
N LYS A 3 52.24 0.69 -6.20
CA LYS A 3 51.75 1.28 -7.47
C LYS A 3 50.25 1.04 -7.61
N ASN A 4 49.55 2.15 -7.70
CA ASN A 4 48.27 2.40 -8.40
C ASN A 4 47.56 1.22 -9.09
N CYS A 5 46.48 0.74 -8.46
CA CYS A 5 45.43 -0.09 -9.10
C CYS A 5 44.02 0.52 -9.01
N GLY A 6 43.86 1.80 -8.62
CA GLY A 6 42.55 2.43 -8.44
C GLY A 6 41.83 2.93 -9.69
N GLY A 7 42.54 3.09 -10.83
CA GLY A 7 41.95 3.81 -11.98
C GLY A 7 41.18 2.97 -13.01
N SER A 8 41.31 1.66 -13.00
CA SER A 8 40.71 0.81 -14.05
C SER A 8 39.28 0.30 -13.68
N ALA A 9 39.02 0.08 -12.41
CA ALA A 9 37.72 -0.38 -11.93
C ALA A 9 36.64 0.72 -12.05
N GLU A 10 36.99 1.96 -11.69
CA GLU A 10 36.06 3.11 -11.78
C GLU A 10 35.66 3.47 -13.21
N LYS A 11 36.60 3.32 -14.19
CA LYS A 11 36.33 3.52 -15.62
C LYS A 11 35.48 2.39 -16.22
N ARG A 12 35.59 1.17 -15.72
CA ARG A 12 34.79 0.02 -16.15
C ARG A 12 33.36 0.14 -15.66
N TRP A 13 33.17 0.61 -14.42
CA TRP A 13 31.89 0.90 -13.83
C TRP A 13 31.10 2.00 -14.56
N ARG A 14 31.76 3.12 -14.89
CA ARG A 14 31.10 4.21 -15.64
C ARG A 14 30.58 3.79 -17.02
N ARG A 15 31.21 2.80 -17.67
CA ARG A 15 30.74 2.29 -18.97
C ARG A 15 29.56 1.34 -18.88
N HIS A 16 29.35 0.66 -17.76
CA HIS A 16 28.21 -0.27 -17.55
C HIS A 16 26.99 0.41 -16.93
N THR A 17 27.16 1.38 -16.05
CA THR A 17 26.08 2.17 -15.45
C THR A 17 25.29 3.01 -16.47
N ILE A 18 25.94 3.44 -17.56
CA ILE A 18 25.27 4.24 -18.60
C ILE A 18 24.39 3.39 -19.53
N LYS A 19 24.56 2.05 -19.56
CA LYS A 19 23.82 1.17 -20.50
C LYS A 19 22.79 0.23 -19.83
N ALA A 20 22.82 0.02 -18.53
CA ALA A 20 21.97 -0.96 -17.86
C ALA A 20 20.97 -0.36 -16.84
N GLY A 21 20.97 0.94 -16.62
CA GLY A 21 20.09 1.60 -15.66
C GLY A 21 18.84 2.16 -16.33
N ALA A 22 17.70 1.75 -15.86
CA ALA A 22 16.33 2.05 -16.24
C ALA A 22 15.92 1.53 -17.65
N PRO A 23 14.78 0.89 -17.79
CA PRO A 23 14.25 0.59 -19.10
C PRO A 23 14.18 1.91 -19.89
N ARG A 24 14.85 1.98 -21.04
CA ARG A 24 14.66 3.06 -22.00
C ARG A 24 13.25 2.95 -22.53
N TYR A 25 12.30 3.55 -21.83
CA TYR A 25 11.03 3.86 -22.44
C TYR A 25 11.31 4.94 -23.47
N GLU A 26 10.97 4.65 -24.72
CA GLU A 26 11.04 5.60 -25.83
C GLU A 26 10.45 6.94 -25.40
N GLY A 27 11.07 8.02 -25.81
CA GLY A 27 10.83 9.37 -25.32
C GLY A 27 9.35 9.71 -25.18
N VAL A 28 9.02 10.41 -24.11
CA VAL A 28 7.73 11.07 -23.95
C VAL A 28 7.62 12.10 -25.08
N ASN A 29 7.20 11.66 -26.27
CA ASN A 29 6.64 12.57 -27.24
C ASN A 29 5.45 13.24 -26.52
N ALA A 30 5.36 14.57 -26.60
CA ALA A 30 4.26 15.37 -26.09
C ALA A 30 2.94 14.76 -26.61
N SER A 31 2.42 13.76 -25.89
CA SER A 31 1.22 13.04 -26.30
C SER A 31 0.03 13.90 -25.91
N ASN A 32 -0.97 13.96 -26.78
CA ASN A 32 -2.24 14.59 -26.45
C ASN A 32 -2.70 14.08 -25.06
N PRO A 33 -2.88 14.97 -24.03
CA PRO A 33 -3.26 14.57 -22.69
C PRO A 33 -4.52 13.71 -22.65
N ILE A 34 -5.49 14.01 -23.51
CA ILE A 34 -6.75 13.26 -23.61
C ILE A 34 -6.50 11.85 -24.14
N ALA A 35 -5.67 11.70 -25.19
CA ALA A 35 -5.32 10.38 -25.72
C ALA A 35 -4.60 9.50 -24.68
N HIS A 36 -3.75 10.12 -23.84
CA HIS A 36 -3.11 9.39 -22.73
C HIS A 36 -4.14 8.91 -21.71
N LEU A 37 -5.08 9.76 -21.29
CA LEU A 37 -6.12 9.38 -20.32
C LEU A 37 -7.06 8.32 -20.89
N GLN A 38 -7.40 8.39 -22.19
CA GLN A 38 -8.17 7.33 -22.90
C GLN A 38 -7.43 6.00 -22.88
N ARG A 39 -6.13 6.02 -23.13
CA ARG A 39 -5.30 4.81 -23.05
C ARG A 39 -5.30 4.22 -21.64
N LEU A 40 -5.13 5.06 -20.59
CA LEU A 40 -5.20 4.60 -19.21
C LEU A 40 -6.56 3.97 -18.88
N ASP A 41 -7.65 4.54 -19.36
CA ASP A 41 -8.99 4.00 -19.16
C ASP A 41 -9.14 2.61 -19.83
N THR A 42 -8.63 2.46 -21.04
CA THR A 42 -8.60 1.15 -21.73
C THR A 42 -7.79 0.11 -20.95
N LEU A 43 -6.61 0.48 -20.44
CA LEU A 43 -5.77 -0.40 -19.64
C LEU A 43 -6.44 -0.79 -18.31
N LEU A 44 -7.15 0.16 -17.69
CA LEU A 44 -7.91 -0.08 -16.47
C LEU A 44 -9.06 -1.09 -16.70
N GLN A 45 -9.74 -1.00 -17.85
CA GLN A 45 -10.78 -1.96 -18.24
C GLN A 45 -10.18 -3.36 -18.48
N GLN A 46 -9.00 -3.45 -19.10
CA GLN A 46 -8.28 -4.72 -19.28
C GLN A 46 -7.88 -5.35 -17.94
N GLU A 47 -7.42 -4.54 -16.97
CA GLU A 47 -7.10 -5.00 -15.62
C GLU A 47 -8.33 -5.56 -14.92
N LEU A 48 -9.46 -4.82 -14.94
CA LEU A 48 -10.73 -5.27 -14.38
C LEU A 48 -11.21 -6.59 -15.04
N ALA A 49 -11.17 -6.68 -16.37
CA ALA A 49 -11.54 -7.88 -17.08
C ALA A 49 -10.67 -9.09 -16.71
N CYS A 50 -9.37 -8.89 -16.52
CA CYS A 50 -8.45 -9.92 -16.06
C CYS A 50 -8.78 -10.41 -14.64
N GLU A 51 -9.09 -9.48 -13.72
CA GLU A 51 -9.53 -9.84 -12.36
C GLU A 51 -10.85 -10.61 -12.38
N GLN A 52 -11.84 -10.15 -13.15
CA GLN A 52 -13.13 -10.81 -13.30
C GLN A 52 -12.98 -12.23 -13.90
N ALA A 53 -12.13 -12.40 -14.92
CA ALA A 53 -11.85 -13.69 -15.50
C ALA A 53 -11.13 -14.65 -14.53
N GLY A 54 -10.20 -14.12 -13.72
CA GLY A 54 -9.54 -14.87 -12.66
C GLY A 54 -10.52 -15.34 -11.59
N TYR A 55 -11.41 -14.46 -11.17
CA TYR A 55 -12.48 -14.75 -10.23
C TYR A 55 -13.46 -15.78 -10.76
N ALA A 56 -13.93 -15.62 -12.01
CA ALA A 56 -14.85 -16.59 -12.66
C ALA A 56 -14.21 -17.98 -12.79
N ARG A 57 -12.91 -18.08 -13.13
CA ARG A 57 -12.18 -19.35 -13.16
C ARG A 57 -12.11 -19.99 -11.78
N SER A 58 -11.82 -19.24 -10.75
CA SER A 58 -11.81 -19.74 -9.37
C SER A 58 -13.19 -20.26 -8.94
N LEU A 59 -14.29 -19.76 -9.53
CA LEU A 59 -15.65 -20.27 -9.35
C LEU A 59 -15.88 -21.64 -10.00
N GLN A 60 -15.23 -21.93 -11.14
CA GLN A 60 -15.45 -23.15 -11.91
C GLN A 60 -14.53 -24.31 -11.52
N GLU A 61 -13.29 -24.04 -11.14
CA GLU A 61 -12.23 -25.05 -10.98
C GLU A 61 -12.26 -25.82 -9.66
N SER A 62 -12.95 -25.36 -8.62
CA SER A 62 -12.91 -26.02 -7.32
C SER A 62 -14.15 -26.87 -7.08
N ARG A 63 -13.93 -28.15 -6.73
CA ARG A 63 -14.96 -29.04 -6.20
C ARG A 63 -15.42 -28.55 -4.82
N PHE A 64 -16.67 -28.78 -4.45
CA PHE A 64 -17.34 -28.33 -3.23
C PHE A 64 -16.47 -28.43 -1.95
N ALA A 65 -15.84 -29.57 -1.73
CA ALA A 65 -15.04 -29.83 -0.52
C ALA A 65 -13.70 -29.04 -0.47
N SER A 66 -13.09 -28.71 -1.62
CA SER A 66 -11.84 -27.95 -1.65
C SER A 66 -12.02 -26.44 -1.46
N ARG A 67 -13.23 -25.93 -1.66
CA ARG A 67 -13.57 -24.49 -1.52
C ARG A 67 -13.82 -24.07 -0.07
N ILE A 68 -14.47 -24.96 0.70
CA ILE A 68 -14.72 -24.68 2.13
C ILE A 68 -13.40 -24.59 2.90
N ALA A 69 -12.35 -25.24 2.38
CA ALA A 69 -10.99 -25.19 2.93
C ALA A 69 -10.17 -23.96 2.46
N GLU A 70 -10.72 -23.09 1.58
CA GLU A 70 -10.05 -21.86 1.16
C GLU A 70 -10.29 -20.74 2.18
N SER A 71 -9.27 -19.96 2.48
CA SER A 71 -9.29 -18.91 3.51
C SER A 71 -10.29 -17.77 3.21
N ASP A 72 -10.69 -17.62 1.94
CA ASP A 72 -11.57 -16.55 1.43
C ASP A 72 -13.07 -16.93 1.34
N CYS A 73 -13.46 -18.12 1.83
CA CYS A 73 -14.81 -18.68 1.75
C CYS A 73 -15.25 -19.26 3.09
N ARG A 74 -16.53 -19.09 3.46
CA ARG A 74 -17.17 -19.74 4.64
C ARG A 74 -18.55 -20.26 4.27
N TYR A 75 -18.81 -21.51 4.64
CA TYR A 75 -20.08 -22.19 4.40
C TYR A 75 -20.26 -23.37 5.37
N PRO A 76 -21.43 -23.58 5.98
CA PRO A 76 -22.56 -22.67 5.97
C PRO A 76 -22.34 -21.46 6.90
N VAL A 77 -23.14 -20.40 6.69
CA VAL A 77 -23.17 -19.24 7.57
C VAL A 77 -24.61 -19.00 8.06
N SER A 78 -24.74 -18.37 9.23
CA SER A 78 -26.03 -17.97 9.81
C SER A 78 -26.14 -16.43 9.85
N LEU A 79 -27.32 -15.91 9.52
CA LEU A 79 -27.62 -14.49 9.66
C LEU A 79 -28.02 -14.24 11.13
N ALA A 80 -27.25 -13.42 11.83
CA ALA A 80 -27.50 -13.08 13.22
C ALA A 80 -28.24 -11.72 13.32
N ASP A 81 -27.76 -10.80 14.16
CA ASP A 81 -28.40 -9.53 14.45
C ASP A 81 -28.21 -8.51 13.31
N ALA A 82 -29.23 -7.66 13.13
CA ALA A 82 -29.15 -6.50 12.25
C ALA A 82 -29.49 -5.23 13.01
N ALA A 83 -28.62 -4.22 12.98
CA ALA A 83 -28.79 -2.96 13.71
C ALA A 83 -28.29 -1.77 12.88
N TYR A 84 -28.78 -0.58 13.19
CA TYR A 84 -28.29 0.65 12.57
C TYR A 84 -27.06 1.17 13.31
N ASN A 85 -26.02 1.51 12.56
CA ASN A 85 -24.81 2.15 13.09
C ASN A 85 -25.01 3.66 13.32
N ALA A 86 -23.98 4.36 13.80
CA ALA A 86 -24.03 5.79 14.09
C ALA A 86 -24.34 6.69 12.86
N LEU A 87 -24.05 6.20 11.65
CA LEU A 87 -24.34 6.90 10.40
C LEU A 87 -25.71 6.51 9.78
N ASP A 88 -26.55 5.78 10.53
CA ASP A 88 -27.86 5.31 10.05
C ASP A 88 -27.78 4.26 8.93
N GLN A 89 -26.67 3.52 8.85
CA GLN A 89 -26.52 2.40 7.93
C GLN A 89 -26.94 1.10 8.63
N LEU A 90 -27.73 0.29 7.94
CA LEU A 90 -28.15 -1.02 8.44
C LEU A 90 -26.97 -2.00 8.30
N VAL A 91 -26.54 -2.57 9.42
CA VAL A 91 -25.41 -3.53 9.49
C VAL A 91 -25.94 -4.89 9.88
N LEU A 92 -25.64 -5.92 9.10
CA LEU A 92 -25.99 -7.32 9.34
C LEU A 92 -24.76 -8.08 9.83
N THR A 93 -24.89 -8.78 10.95
CA THR A 93 -23.88 -9.70 11.46
C THR A 93 -24.13 -11.12 10.93
N VAL A 94 -23.11 -11.72 10.38
CA VAL A 94 -23.08 -13.08 9.82
C VAL A 94 -22.12 -13.91 10.64
N ARG A 95 -22.56 -15.07 11.16
CA ARG A 95 -21.74 -15.99 11.97
C ARG A 95 -21.41 -17.26 11.19
N TYR A 96 -20.23 -17.83 11.46
CA TYR A 96 -19.77 -19.10 10.90
C TYR A 96 -18.92 -19.88 11.92
N GLU A 97 -18.84 -21.18 11.73
CA GLU A 97 -17.96 -22.03 12.54
C GLU A 97 -16.50 -21.80 12.15
N VAL A 98 -15.61 -21.77 13.13
CA VAL A 98 -14.17 -21.62 12.95
C VAL A 98 -13.55 -23.00 13.00
N ASP A 99 -12.81 -23.37 11.96
CA ASP A 99 -11.99 -24.55 11.94
C ASP A 99 -10.58 -24.16 12.46
N ASP A 100 -10.13 -24.79 13.56
CA ASP A 100 -8.86 -24.47 14.22
C ASP A 100 -7.62 -24.63 13.32
N ASP A 101 -7.75 -25.38 12.23
CA ASP A 101 -6.69 -25.55 11.22
C ASP A 101 -6.58 -24.39 10.21
N LEU A 102 -7.58 -23.50 10.13
CA LEU A 102 -7.59 -22.34 9.24
C LEU A 102 -7.09 -21.07 9.95
N VAL A 103 -5.78 -20.91 10.03
CA VAL A 103 -5.11 -19.83 10.77
C VAL A 103 -5.18 -18.46 10.07
N ASP A 104 -5.45 -18.40 8.77
CA ASP A 104 -5.54 -17.15 8.02
C ASP A 104 -7.00 -16.80 7.70
N ASN A 105 -7.52 -15.76 8.36
CA ASN A 105 -8.82 -15.19 8.03
C ASN A 105 -8.63 -14.09 6.98
N ASP A 106 -8.98 -14.36 5.71
CA ASP A 106 -8.88 -13.40 4.61
C ASP A 106 -10.03 -12.37 4.60
N PHE A 107 -10.93 -12.44 5.57
CA PHE A 107 -11.99 -11.44 5.75
C PHE A 107 -11.48 -10.26 6.55
N GLU A 108 -11.20 -9.17 5.87
CA GLU A 108 -10.76 -7.92 6.48
C GLU A 108 -11.81 -6.82 6.28
N PRO A 109 -11.98 -5.90 7.25
CA PRO A 109 -12.88 -4.77 7.11
C PRO A 109 -12.67 -3.99 5.82
N GLY A 110 -13.78 -3.61 5.17
CA GLY A 110 -13.81 -2.89 3.90
C GLY A 110 -13.46 -3.70 2.67
N HIS A 111 -13.18 -5.02 2.78
CA HIS A 111 -13.13 -5.88 1.61
C HIS A 111 -14.54 -6.19 1.11
N PRO A 112 -14.71 -6.34 -0.23
CA PRO A 112 -15.99 -6.72 -0.79
C PRO A 112 -16.29 -8.20 -0.52
N LEU A 113 -17.54 -8.47 -0.19
CA LEU A 113 -18.09 -9.78 0.15
C LEU A 113 -19.33 -10.06 -0.71
N ALA A 114 -19.47 -11.29 -1.19
CA ALA A 114 -20.67 -11.79 -1.84
C ALA A 114 -21.28 -12.94 -1.04
N PHE A 115 -22.61 -12.97 -0.94
CA PHE A 115 -23.36 -14.14 -0.47
C PHE A 115 -23.54 -15.13 -1.63
N PHE A 116 -23.47 -16.42 -1.33
CA PHE A 116 -23.72 -17.46 -2.30
C PHE A 116 -24.54 -18.61 -1.69
N TYR A 117 -25.09 -19.44 -2.56
CA TYR A 117 -25.79 -20.69 -2.21
C TYR A 117 -25.57 -21.73 -3.30
N PHE A 118 -25.84 -22.99 -3.00
CA PHE A 118 -25.81 -24.07 -3.98
C PHE A 118 -27.22 -24.32 -4.53
N ALA A 119 -27.35 -24.37 -5.85
CA ALA A 119 -28.66 -24.55 -6.52
C ALA A 119 -29.25 -25.92 -6.26
N ASP A 120 -28.41 -26.98 -6.20
CA ASP A 120 -28.77 -28.37 -5.93
C ASP A 120 -27.86 -28.95 -4.86
N ASN A 121 -28.19 -30.08 -4.24
CA ASN A 121 -27.38 -30.72 -3.19
C ASN A 121 -25.97 -31.07 -3.69
N GLY A 122 -25.05 -30.10 -3.67
CA GLY A 122 -23.69 -30.21 -4.19
C GLY A 122 -23.49 -29.74 -5.63
N GLY A 123 -24.47 -29.09 -6.23
CA GLY A 123 -24.48 -28.57 -7.59
C GLY A 123 -23.76 -27.22 -7.78
N SER A 124 -24.13 -26.49 -8.82
CA SER A 124 -23.50 -25.22 -9.18
C SER A 124 -23.69 -24.15 -8.11
N LEU A 125 -22.58 -23.45 -7.76
CA LEU A 125 -22.59 -22.29 -6.90
C LEU A 125 -23.28 -21.12 -7.62
N ARG A 126 -24.20 -20.47 -6.93
CA ARG A 126 -24.86 -19.23 -7.39
C ARG A 126 -24.58 -18.11 -6.39
N GLU A 127 -24.06 -17.01 -6.88
CA GLU A 127 -23.89 -15.80 -6.09
C GLU A 127 -25.17 -14.95 -6.07
N TYR A 128 -25.39 -14.32 -4.94
CA TYR A 128 -26.41 -13.27 -4.84
C TYR A 128 -25.89 -12.03 -5.60
N PRO A 129 -26.71 -11.36 -6.42
CA PRO A 129 -26.24 -10.36 -7.39
C PRO A 129 -25.74 -9.04 -6.75
N HIS A 130 -25.82 -8.90 -5.43
CA HIS A 130 -25.35 -7.72 -4.73
C HIS A 130 -24.04 -8.00 -4.01
N GLN A 131 -23.11 -7.05 -4.11
CA GLN A 131 -21.86 -7.01 -3.40
C GLN A 131 -21.99 -6.16 -2.14
N TYR A 132 -21.47 -6.66 -1.03
CA TYR A 132 -21.47 -5.99 0.25
C TYR A 132 -20.04 -5.70 0.69
N TYR A 133 -19.86 -4.75 1.61
CA TYR A 133 -18.55 -4.46 2.18
C TYR A 133 -18.52 -4.88 3.64
N ILE A 134 -17.43 -5.52 4.04
CA ILE A 134 -17.23 -5.97 5.42
C ILE A 134 -17.03 -4.74 6.29
N GLU A 135 -17.90 -4.56 7.27
CA GLU A 135 -17.78 -3.53 8.30
C GLU A 135 -16.88 -4.00 9.44
N GLN A 136 -17.10 -5.23 9.91
CA GLN A 136 -16.34 -5.85 10.98
C GLN A 136 -16.01 -7.30 10.62
N ALA A 137 -14.85 -7.76 11.06
CA ALA A 137 -14.47 -9.17 10.99
C ALA A 137 -13.79 -9.56 12.30
N GLY A 138 -14.17 -10.72 12.82
CA GLY A 138 -13.61 -11.32 14.02
C GLY A 138 -13.62 -12.83 13.95
N THR A 139 -13.24 -13.48 15.04
CA THR A 139 -13.28 -14.94 15.12
C THR A 139 -14.72 -15.43 15.06
N GLY A 140 -15.08 -16.12 13.98
CA GLY A 140 -16.41 -16.72 13.79
C GLY A 140 -17.51 -15.74 13.33
N PHE A 141 -17.20 -14.51 12.98
CA PHE A 141 -18.21 -13.59 12.45
C PHE A 141 -17.62 -12.55 11.47
N VAL A 142 -18.51 -12.03 10.61
CA VAL A 142 -18.31 -10.80 9.84
C VAL A 142 -19.59 -9.97 9.92
N SER A 143 -19.45 -8.64 9.90
CA SER A 143 -20.58 -7.72 9.78
C SER A 143 -20.50 -6.99 8.45
N VAL A 144 -21.65 -6.82 7.77
CA VAL A 144 -21.72 -6.18 6.46
C VAL A 144 -22.75 -5.05 6.44
N ALA A 145 -22.42 -3.93 5.80
CA ALA A 145 -23.37 -2.84 5.57
C ALA A 145 -24.37 -3.23 4.48
N LEU A 146 -25.65 -3.08 4.75
CA LEU A 146 -26.75 -3.31 3.81
C LEU A 146 -27.25 -1.98 3.24
N PRO A 147 -27.62 -1.92 1.96
CA PRO A 147 -28.12 -0.70 1.34
C PRO A 147 -29.48 -0.24 1.90
N ASN A 148 -30.31 -1.17 2.37
CA ASN A 148 -31.64 -0.90 2.91
C ASN A 148 -32.26 -2.13 3.60
N ALA A 149 -33.40 -1.96 4.28
CA ALA A 149 -34.11 -3.03 4.94
C ALA A 149 -34.66 -4.10 3.96
N ALA A 150 -34.98 -3.75 2.72
CA ALA A 150 -35.43 -4.72 1.72
C ALA A 150 -34.34 -5.75 1.38
N ALA A 151 -33.07 -5.34 1.36
CA ALA A 151 -31.94 -6.26 1.17
C ALA A 151 -31.85 -7.28 2.32
N LEU A 152 -32.08 -6.85 3.57
CA LEU A 152 -32.15 -7.75 4.72
C LEU A 152 -33.27 -8.75 4.58
N GLY A 153 -34.48 -8.28 4.21
CA GLY A 153 -35.66 -9.14 4.00
C GLY A 153 -35.38 -10.21 2.93
N THR A 154 -34.74 -9.84 1.85
CA THR A 154 -34.38 -10.77 0.76
C THR A 154 -33.36 -11.82 1.22
N LEU A 155 -32.31 -11.42 1.95
CA LEU A 155 -31.30 -12.34 2.48
C LEU A 155 -31.92 -13.30 3.52
N ARG A 156 -32.82 -12.83 4.40
CA ARG A 156 -33.54 -13.68 5.35
C ARG A 156 -34.44 -14.70 4.64
N ALA A 157 -35.24 -14.26 3.67
CA ALA A 157 -36.09 -15.16 2.87
C ALA A 157 -35.27 -16.19 2.06
N LEU A 158 -34.05 -15.85 1.66
CA LEU A 158 -33.14 -16.80 1.02
C LEU A 158 -32.54 -17.79 2.02
N ALA A 159 -32.16 -17.33 3.22
CA ALA A 159 -31.65 -18.16 4.30
C ALA A 159 -32.63 -19.18 4.83
N GLU A 160 -33.95 -18.86 4.81
CA GLU A 160 -35.02 -19.81 5.15
C GLU A 160 -35.15 -20.96 4.16
N LYS A 161 -34.78 -20.74 2.91
CA LYS A 161 -34.93 -21.71 1.81
C LYS A 161 -33.65 -22.50 1.52
N ARG A 162 -32.50 -21.93 1.82
CA ARG A 162 -31.19 -22.50 1.44
C ARG A 162 -30.12 -22.13 2.47
N LEU A 163 -29.13 -23.01 2.64
CA LEU A 163 -27.93 -22.67 3.37
C LEU A 163 -27.14 -21.63 2.57
N LEU A 164 -26.75 -20.55 3.26
CA LEU A 164 -25.93 -19.49 2.69
C LEU A 164 -24.44 -19.70 2.99
N GLY A 165 -23.62 -19.21 2.10
CA GLY A 165 -22.20 -19.00 2.31
C GLY A 165 -21.81 -17.56 2.05
N ILE A 166 -20.62 -17.19 2.49
CA ILE A 166 -19.99 -15.91 2.18
C ILE A 166 -18.61 -16.15 1.57
N ARG A 167 -18.24 -15.29 0.65
CA ARG A 167 -16.90 -15.32 0.04
C ARG A 167 -16.42 -13.91 -0.26
N ARG A 168 -15.11 -13.76 -0.31
CA ARG A 168 -14.50 -12.53 -0.79
C ARG A 168 -14.83 -12.31 -2.27
N SER A 169 -15.17 -11.08 -2.63
CA SER A 169 -15.51 -10.68 -3.99
C SER A 169 -14.47 -9.70 -4.57
N ILE A 170 -14.68 -9.23 -5.79
CA ILE A 170 -13.80 -8.27 -6.46
C ILE A 170 -14.20 -6.85 -6.10
N ASP A 171 -13.24 -5.97 -5.85
CA ASP A 171 -13.51 -4.54 -5.65
C ASP A 171 -13.76 -3.82 -6.98
N THR A 172 -14.99 -3.85 -7.45
CA THR A 172 -15.40 -3.12 -8.67
C THR A 172 -15.58 -1.62 -8.42
N THR A 173 -15.77 -1.19 -7.16
CA THR A 173 -15.99 0.21 -6.80
C THR A 173 -14.74 1.06 -7.05
N SER A 174 -13.57 0.57 -6.71
CA SER A 174 -12.31 1.28 -6.99
C SER A 174 -12.11 1.50 -8.49
N TYR A 175 -12.41 0.52 -9.33
CA TYR A 175 -12.35 0.66 -10.79
C TYR A 175 -13.34 1.68 -11.32
N ARG A 176 -14.59 1.68 -10.80
CA ARG A 176 -15.61 2.67 -11.18
C ARG A 176 -15.17 4.08 -10.80
N VAL A 177 -14.65 4.30 -9.61
CA VAL A 177 -14.13 5.60 -9.15
C VAL A 177 -13.00 6.10 -10.05
N MET A 178 -12.06 5.22 -10.40
CA MET A 178 -10.95 5.57 -11.30
C MET A 178 -11.44 5.92 -12.70
N HIS A 179 -12.37 5.16 -13.26
CA HIS A 179 -12.99 5.44 -14.56
C HIS A 179 -13.74 6.78 -14.57
N GLU A 180 -14.58 7.03 -13.56
CA GLU A 180 -15.31 8.29 -13.41
C GLU A 180 -14.36 9.49 -13.27
N ALA A 181 -13.24 9.31 -12.56
CA ALA A 181 -12.22 10.35 -12.42
C ALA A 181 -11.56 10.69 -13.76
N LEU A 182 -11.11 9.68 -14.51
CA LEU A 182 -10.53 9.87 -15.85
C LEU A 182 -11.54 10.55 -16.79
N SER A 183 -12.79 10.07 -16.81
CA SER A 183 -13.87 10.61 -17.63
C SER A 183 -14.16 12.09 -17.30
N ALA A 184 -14.13 12.47 -16.03
CA ALA A 184 -14.34 13.86 -15.61
C ALA A 184 -13.19 14.77 -16.08
N VAL A 185 -11.94 14.29 -15.94
CA VAL A 185 -10.75 15.05 -16.37
C VAL A 185 -10.67 15.18 -17.90
N MET A 186 -11.10 14.18 -18.65
CA MET A 186 -11.16 14.23 -20.12
C MET A 186 -12.21 15.21 -20.64
N ARG A 187 -13.38 15.27 -19.97
CA ARG A 187 -14.49 16.17 -20.37
C ARG A 187 -14.25 17.64 -20.05
N ALA A 188 -13.30 17.97 -19.16
CA ALA A 188 -12.97 19.34 -18.87
C ALA A 188 -12.48 20.06 -20.14
N ASP A 189 -13.17 21.15 -20.50
CA ASP A 189 -12.92 21.89 -21.73
C ASP A 189 -11.69 22.78 -21.61
N ASN A 190 -10.94 22.93 -22.72
CA ASN A 190 -9.80 23.83 -22.81
C ASN A 190 -10.22 25.27 -23.15
N GLU A 191 -11.37 25.45 -23.83
CA GLU A 191 -11.81 26.77 -24.32
C GLU A 191 -12.65 27.48 -23.26
N GLY A 192 -12.09 28.55 -22.67
CA GLY A 192 -12.80 29.42 -21.75
C GLY A 192 -12.93 28.94 -20.32
N ALA A 193 -12.36 27.80 -19.96
CA ALA A 193 -12.40 27.28 -18.60
C ALA A 193 -11.76 28.25 -17.59
N THR A 194 -12.54 28.67 -16.61
CA THR A 194 -12.13 29.55 -15.51
C THR A 194 -12.32 28.88 -14.16
N GLY A 195 -11.77 29.47 -13.11
CA GLY A 195 -11.91 28.93 -11.76
C GLY A 195 -11.33 27.53 -11.61
N HIS A 196 -12.08 26.64 -10.96
CA HIS A 196 -11.61 25.28 -10.65
C HIS A 196 -11.41 24.39 -11.90
N GLU A 197 -12.29 24.52 -12.89
CA GLU A 197 -12.17 23.76 -14.15
C GLU A 197 -10.91 24.16 -14.90
N GLY A 198 -10.64 25.47 -15.02
CA GLY A 198 -9.39 25.96 -15.61
C GLY A 198 -8.14 25.48 -14.87
N ARG A 199 -8.21 25.36 -13.53
CA ARG A 199 -7.11 24.76 -12.74
C ARG A 199 -6.93 23.28 -13.06
N MET A 200 -8.00 22.51 -13.18
CA MET A 200 -7.94 21.09 -13.53
C MET A 200 -7.35 20.88 -14.93
N VAL A 201 -7.77 21.67 -15.92
CA VAL A 201 -7.19 21.66 -17.27
C VAL A 201 -5.70 21.98 -17.24
N ARG A 202 -5.31 23.01 -16.48
CA ARG A 202 -3.89 23.35 -16.31
C ARG A 202 -3.09 22.22 -15.68
N LEU A 203 -3.56 21.63 -14.58
CA LEU A 203 -2.91 20.50 -13.94
C LEU A 203 -2.79 19.30 -14.89
N ARG A 204 -3.86 19.00 -15.66
CA ARG A 204 -3.84 17.95 -16.68
C ARG A 204 -2.71 18.15 -17.69
N ASN A 205 -2.55 19.39 -18.20
CA ASN A 205 -1.51 19.70 -19.18
C ASN A 205 -0.11 19.63 -18.58
N ILE A 206 0.09 20.11 -17.34
CA ILE A 206 1.38 19.99 -16.64
C ILE A 206 1.71 18.53 -16.37
N LEU A 207 0.79 17.76 -15.79
CA LEU A 207 1.01 16.37 -15.44
C LEU A 207 1.18 15.45 -16.66
N ALA A 208 0.70 15.89 -17.83
CA ALA A 208 0.98 15.24 -19.12
C ALA A 208 2.31 15.67 -19.78
N GLY A 209 3.01 16.66 -19.22
CA GLY A 209 4.27 17.18 -19.77
C GLY A 209 4.09 18.25 -20.86
N ASN A 210 2.88 18.79 -21.05
CA ASN A 210 2.56 19.75 -22.11
C ASN A 210 2.58 21.21 -21.66
N ALA A 211 2.76 21.48 -20.37
CA ALA A 211 2.87 22.81 -19.80
C ALA A 211 3.86 22.82 -18.65
N GLU A 212 4.58 23.91 -18.49
CA GLU A 212 5.55 24.05 -17.40
C GLU A 212 4.87 24.43 -16.09
N PRO A 213 5.26 23.81 -14.96
CA PRO A 213 4.80 24.17 -13.63
C PRO A 213 5.42 25.49 -13.18
N ARG A 214 4.63 26.28 -12.43
CA ARG A 214 5.03 27.59 -11.91
C ARG A 214 5.44 27.51 -10.46
N PHE A 215 6.38 28.40 -10.10
CA PHE A 215 6.88 28.58 -8.74
C PHE A 215 6.92 30.09 -8.44
N ARG A 216 6.47 30.46 -7.25
CA ARG A 216 6.65 31.81 -6.71
C ARG A 216 7.91 31.84 -5.85
N ARG A 217 8.55 32.99 -5.79
CA ARG A 217 9.67 33.18 -4.86
C ARG A 217 9.12 33.58 -3.49
N LEU A 218 9.54 32.86 -2.46
CA LEU A 218 9.21 33.18 -1.08
C LEU A 218 10.53 33.40 -0.28
N PRO A 219 10.47 34.14 0.84
CA PRO A 219 11.59 34.21 1.76
C PRO A 219 11.99 32.81 2.23
N PRO A 220 13.29 32.55 2.48
CA PRO A 220 13.74 31.29 3.00
C PRO A 220 13.03 30.89 4.30
N LEU A 221 12.54 29.68 4.35
CA LEU A 221 11.98 29.10 5.57
C LEU A 221 13.11 28.67 6.50
N SER A 222 12.89 28.74 7.80
CA SER A 222 13.82 28.27 8.81
C SER A 222 13.19 27.10 9.58
N CYS A 223 13.64 25.87 9.28
CA CYS A 223 13.24 24.65 9.98
C CYS A 223 14.50 23.97 10.54
N PRO A 224 15.10 24.47 11.65
CA PRO A 224 16.42 24.03 12.13
C PRO A 224 16.48 22.56 12.55
N TRP A 225 15.35 21.89 12.71
CA TRP A 225 15.25 20.44 12.97
C TRP A 225 15.31 19.58 11.70
N LEU A 226 15.27 20.18 10.52
CA LEU A 226 15.40 19.51 9.24
C LEU A 226 16.84 19.63 8.72
N ASN A 227 17.31 18.60 8.00
CA ASN A 227 18.56 18.73 7.26
C ASN A 227 18.38 19.63 6.02
N ALA A 228 19.48 19.97 5.34
CA ALA A 228 19.48 20.91 4.22
C ALA A 228 18.56 20.47 3.08
N SER A 229 18.61 19.20 2.67
CA SER A 229 17.76 18.70 1.57
C SER A 229 16.29 18.61 1.95
N GLN A 230 15.97 18.30 3.21
CA GLN A 230 14.60 18.33 3.72
C GLN A 230 14.07 19.76 3.75
N GLN A 231 14.87 20.72 4.23
CA GLN A 231 14.48 22.13 4.26
C GLN A 231 14.27 22.70 2.86
N GLU A 232 15.15 22.36 1.90
CA GLU A 232 14.98 22.72 0.49
C GLU A 232 13.68 22.13 -0.06
N ALA A 233 13.35 20.87 0.25
CA ALA A 233 12.11 20.23 -0.18
C ALA A 233 10.87 20.95 0.34
N VAL A 234 10.84 21.33 1.63
CA VAL A 234 9.74 22.11 2.22
C VAL A 234 9.61 23.47 1.53
N GLN A 235 10.73 24.19 1.34
CA GLN A 235 10.75 25.47 0.62
C GLN A 235 10.15 25.34 -0.78
N ARG A 236 10.59 24.35 -1.56
CA ARG A 236 10.07 24.11 -2.92
C ARG A 236 8.60 23.74 -2.96
N VAL A 237 8.11 22.97 -1.98
CA VAL A 237 6.69 22.67 -1.84
C VAL A 237 5.87 23.93 -1.62
N VAL A 238 6.30 24.82 -0.73
CA VAL A 238 5.55 26.05 -0.43
C VAL A 238 5.62 27.07 -1.59
N GLU A 239 6.71 27.08 -2.34
CA GLU A 239 6.88 27.91 -3.54
C GLU A 239 6.08 27.43 -4.74
N ALA A 240 5.76 26.13 -4.83
CA ALA A 240 5.05 25.59 -5.98
C ALA A 240 3.61 26.13 -6.07
N GLU A 241 3.22 26.62 -7.24
CA GLU A 241 1.85 27.03 -7.54
C GLU A 241 1.02 25.89 -8.14
N ASP A 242 1.66 24.92 -8.78
CA ASP A 242 0.99 23.85 -9.51
C ASP A 242 1.36 22.46 -8.98
N VAL A 243 2.66 22.10 -9.05
CA VAL A 243 3.15 20.74 -8.73
C VAL A 243 4.51 20.81 -8.05
N ALA A 244 4.71 20.01 -6.99
CA ALA A 244 6.01 19.72 -6.39
C ALA A 244 6.16 18.24 -6.08
N ILE A 245 7.39 17.71 -6.12
CA ILE A 245 7.71 16.32 -5.79
C ILE A 245 8.81 16.27 -4.74
N VAL A 246 8.53 15.59 -3.64
CA VAL A 246 9.51 15.19 -2.63
C VAL A 246 9.92 13.75 -2.92
N HIS A 247 11.07 13.59 -3.59
CA HIS A 247 11.64 12.26 -3.83
C HIS A 247 12.44 11.85 -2.61
N GLY A 248 11.92 10.88 -1.86
CA GLY A 248 12.50 10.39 -0.61
C GLY A 248 12.96 8.95 -0.71
N PRO A 249 14.26 8.69 -1.00
CA PRO A 249 14.85 7.37 -0.85
C PRO A 249 14.60 6.72 0.51
N PRO A 250 14.84 5.40 0.67
CA PRO A 250 14.60 4.72 1.93
C PRO A 250 15.33 5.36 3.11
N GLY A 251 14.60 5.59 4.22
CA GLY A 251 15.18 6.11 5.45
C GLY A 251 15.51 7.61 5.47
N THR A 252 15.16 8.39 4.43
CA THR A 252 15.51 9.84 4.35
C THR A 252 14.53 10.76 5.07
N GLY A 253 13.53 10.23 5.77
CA GLY A 253 12.54 11.06 6.48
C GLY A 253 11.53 11.74 5.56
N LYS A 254 11.15 11.09 4.45
CA LYS A 254 10.13 11.58 3.49
C LYS A 254 8.86 12.04 4.20
N THR A 255 8.26 11.20 5.06
CA THR A 255 7.02 11.53 5.78
C THR A 255 7.23 12.70 6.73
N THR A 256 8.36 12.78 7.43
CA THR A 256 8.71 13.93 8.29
C THR A 256 8.76 15.23 7.47
N THR A 257 9.39 15.18 6.29
CA THR A 257 9.47 16.32 5.37
C THR A 257 8.09 16.72 4.84
N LEU A 258 7.23 15.75 4.49
CA LEU A 258 5.86 16.03 4.05
C LEU A 258 5.00 16.61 5.17
N VAL A 259 5.11 16.11 6.40
CA VAL A 259 4.41 16.65 7.57
C VAL A 259 4.77 18.13 7.77
N GLU A 260 6.06 18.46 7.70
CA GLU A 260 6.50 19.84 7.82
C GLU A 260 5.98 20.70 6.65
N ALA A 261 6.03 20.18 5.44
CA ALA A 261 5.48 20.86 4.27
C ALA A 261 3.97 21.10 4.37
N VAL A 262 3.20 20.19 4.97
CA VAL A 262 1.78 20.38 5.30
C VAL A 262 1.61 21.50 6.31
N ILE A 263 2.37 21.49 7.41
CA ILE A 263 2.31 22.51 8.48
C ILE A 263 2.62 23.88 7.90
N GLU A 264 3.70 24.02 7.13
CA GLU A 264 4.08 25.26 6.49
C GLU A 264 3.07 25.75 5.44
N THR A 265 2.42 24.83 4.74
CA THR A 265 1.31 25.16 3.84
C THR A 265 0.10 25.68 4.61
N LEU A 266 -0.24 25.09 5.75
CA LEU A 266 -1.35 25.50 6.60
C LEU A 266 -1.15 26.89 7.28
N GLN A 267 0.05 27.43 7.28
CA GLN A 267 0.27 28.85 7.66
C GLN A 267 -0.31 29.82 6.63
N ARG A 268 -0.55 29.37 5.41
CA ARG A 268 -0.99 30.18 4.25
C ARG A 268 -2.37 29.75 3.70
N GLU A 269 -2.81 28.55 4.06
CA GLU A 269 -4.04 27.94 3.58
C GLU A 269 -4.91 27.47 4.75
N THR A 270 -6.22 27.57 4.60
CA THR A 270 -7.16 27.22 5.68
C THR A 270 -7.29 25.71 5.87
N GLN A 271 -7.31 24.99 4.76
CA GLN A 271 -7.52 23.54 4.77
C GLN A 271 -6.84 22.88 3.58
N VAL A 272 -6.20 21.72 3.80
CA VAL A 272 -5.59 20.91 2.75
C VAL A 272 -6.12 19.48 2.77
N MET A 273 -5.94 18.75 1.66
CA MET A 273 -6.23 17.32 1.56
C MET A 273 -4.92 16.53 1.60
N VAL A 274 -4.92 15.44 2.37
CA VAL A 274 -3.79 14.49 2.44
C VAL A 274 -4.28 13.12 2.03
N CYS A 275 -3.66 12.52 1.02
CA CYS A 275 -4.02 11.19 0.51
C CYS A 275 -2.82 10.25 0.45
N ALA A 276 -3.11 8.95 0.50
CA ALA A 276 -2.15 7.90 0.17
C ALA A 276 -2.89 6.71 -0.48
N PRO A 277 -2.18 5.77 -1.14
CA PRO A 277 -2.81 4.59 -1.74
C PRO A 277 -3.36 3.60 -0.71
N SER A 278 -2.81 3.54 0.50
CA SER A 278 -3.22 2.62 1.57
C SER A 278 -3.69 3.33 2.83
N ASN A 279 -4.57 2.66 3.62
CA ASN A 279 -5.02 3.18 4.91
C ASN A 279 -3.85 3.36 5.89
N VAL A 280 -2.94 2.39 5.94
CA VAL A 280 -1.76 2.45 6.83
C VAL A 280 -0.91 3.70 6.57
N ALA A 281 -0.69 4.06 5.31
CA ALA A 281 0.08 5.27 4.97
C ALA A 281 -0.69 6.55 5.32
N VAL A 282 -2.02 6.58 5.11
CA VAL A 282 -2.86 7.72 5.53
C VAL A 282 -2.84 7.89 7.03
N ASP A 283 -3.00 6.80 7.79
CA ASP A 283 -3.04 6.84 9.25
C ASP A 283 -1.69 7.29 9.81
N TRP A 284 -0.58 6.78 9.27
CA TRP A 284 0.76 7.17 9.70
C TRP A 284 1.02 8.67 9.54
N ILE A 285 0.76 9.24 8.36
CA ILE A 285 0.96 10.69 8.16
C ILE A 285 -0.02 11.52 8.99
N SER A 286 -1.26 11.05 9.16
CA SER A 286 -2.29 11.69 9.97
C SER A 286 -1.91 11.73 11.45
N GLU A 287 -1.37 10.64 11.96
CA GLU A 287 -0.87 10.54 13.33
C GLU A 287 0.28 11.52 13.58
N GLN A 288 1.26 11.60 12.65
CA GLN A 288 2.37 12.54 12.76
C GLN A 288 1.86 14.00 12.75
N LEU A 289 0.88 14.33 11.93
CA LEU A 289 0.24 15.66 11.92
C LEU A 289 -0.50 15.95 13.23
N SER A 290 -1.27 14.99 13.74
CA SER A 290 -2.00 15.11 15.02
C SER A 290 -1.06 15.30 16.21
N ARG A 291 0.06 14.58 16.26
CA ARG A 291 1.11 14.75 17.28
C ARG A 291 1.75 16.16 17.27
N ARG A 292 1.71 16.83 16.12
CA ARG A 292 2.16 18.22 15.94
C ARG A 292 1.03 19.24 16.18
N GLY A 293 -0.13 18.81 16.70
CA GLY A 293 -1.27 19.66 17.05
C GLY A 293 -2.14 20.10 15.87
N VAL A 294 -2.00 19.47 14.69
CA VAL A 294 -2.85 19.74 13.54
C VAL A 294 -4.19 19.01 13.70
N ASN A 295 -5.30 19.72 13.54
CA ASN A 295 -6.64 19.11 13.58
C ASN A 295 -6.91 18.35 12.27
N VAL A 296 -6.72 17.02 12.31
CA VAL A 296 -6.91 16.11 11.17
C VAL A 296 -8.31 15.49 11.25
N LEU A 297 -9.04 15.52 10.14
CA LEU A 297 -10.28 14.78 9.93
C LEU A 297 -10.01 13.57 9.01
N ARG A 298 -10.11 12.38 9.56
CA ARG A 298 -9.87 11.12 8.83
C ARG A 298 -11.18 10.60 8.23
N ILE A 299 -11.23 10.54 6.89
CA ILE A 299 -12.37 9.99 6.13
C ILE A 299 -12.03 8.58 5.67
N GLY A 300 -12.85 7.61 6.03
CA GLY A 300 -12.67 6.21 5.64
C GLY A 300 -13.45 5.28 6.56
N ASN A 301 -13.49 3.99 6.24
CA ASN A 301 -14.14 3.01 7.13
C ASN A 301 -13.39 2.98 8.49
N PRO A 302 -14.07 3.23 9.64
CA PRO A 302 -13.46 3.30 10.96
C PRO A 302 -12.63 2.07 11.34
N LEU A 303 -13.02 0.90 10.83
CA LEU A 303 -12.37 -0.37 11.13
C LEU A 303 -11.08 -0.63 10.32
N ARG A 304 -10.80 0.23 9.36
CA ARG A 304 -9.53 0.29 8.62
C ARG A 304 -8.61 1.41 9.12
N ILE A 305 -9.09 2.18 10.08
CA ILE A 305 -8.36 3.28 10.71
C ILE A 305 -7.66 2.70 11.95
N SER A 306 -6.41 3.06 12.18
CA SER A 306 -5.68 2.63 13.37
C SER A 306 -6.35 3.14 14.65
N ASP A 307 -6.17 2.41 15.74
CA ASP A 307 -6.80 2.78 17.05
C ASP A 307 -6.41 4.20 17.47
N GLU A 308 -5.18 4.62 17.19
CA GLU A 308 -4.66 5.96 17.50
C GLU A 308 -5.38 7.07 16.71
N MET A 309 -5.95 6.74 15.55
CA MET A 309 -6.63 7.69 14.67
C MET A 309 -8.16 7.63 14.72
N LEU A 310 -8.74 6.70 15.50
CA LEU A 310 -10.19 6.54 15.60
C LEU A 310 -10.92 7.81 16.04
N ASP A 311 -10.39 8.54 17.01
CA ASP A 311 -10.98 9.79 17.50
C ASP A 311 -10.92 10.93 16.47
N CYS A 312 -10.05 10.81 15.46
CA CYS A 312 -9.97 11.71 14.32
C CYS A 312 -10.92 11.30 13.17
N SER A 313 -11.57 10.12 13.26
CA SER A 313 -12.47 9.64 12.21
C SER A 313 -13.75 10.49 12.14
N TYR A 314 -14.27 10.64 10.93
CA TYR A 314 -15.51 11.37 10.68
C TYR A 314 -16.67 10.77 11.49
N GLU A 315 -16.80 9.45 11.50
CA GLU A 315 -17.88 8.73 12.18
C GLU A 315 -17.83 8.96 13.69
N ARG A 316 -16.66 8.90 14.28
CA ARG A 316 -16.50 9.13 15.73
C ARG A 316 -16.82 10.57 16.10
N ARG A 317 -16.32 11.55 15.33
CA ARG A 317 -16.64 12.97 15.55
C ARG A 317 -18.10 13.27 15.31
N PHE A 318 -18.72 12.63 14.34
CA PHE A 318 -20.15 12.76 14.07
C PHE A 318 -20.98 12.26 15.26
N ALA A 319 -20.66 11.06 15.77
CA ALA A 319 -21.36 10.45 16.90
C ALA A 319 -21.13 11.18 18.24
N SER A 320 -19.99 11.85 18.40
CA SER A 320 -19.67 12.63 19.62
C SER A 320 -20.09 14.10 19.55
N HIS A 321 -20.69 14.54 18.42
CA HIS A 321 -21.15 15.92 18.27
C HIS A 321 -22.33 16.25 19.20
N PRO A 322 -22.39 17.44 19.83
CA PRO A 322 -23.45 17.80 20.75
C PRO A 322 -24.88 17.65 20.21
N LEU A 323 -25.08 17.90 18.91
CA LEU A 323 -26.40 17.75 18.25
C LEU A 323 -26.74 16.30 17.86
N TYR A 324 -25.82 15.36 18.07
CA TYR A 324 -26.05 13.97 17.65
C TYR A 324 -27.17 13.28 18.46
N SER A 325 -27.33 13.59 19.75
CA SER A 325 -28.38 13.05 20.59
C SER A 325 -29.79 13.37 20.04
N ASP A 326 -29.99 14.61 19.58
CA ASP A 326 -31.23 15.06 18.98
C ASP A 326 -31.51 14.35 17.66
N LEU A 327 -30.48 14.27 16.80
CA LEU A 327 -30.54 13.56 15.53
C LEU A 327 -30.88 12.08 15.74
N TRP A 328 -30.26 11.43 16.73
CA TRP A 328 -30.48 10.01 17.04
C TRP A 328 -31.90 9.76 17.55
N ALA A 329 -32.45 10.67 18.37
CA ALA A 329 -33.84 10.59 18.83
C ALA A 329 -34.82 10.62 17.64
N ILE A 330 -34.62 11.54 16.69
CA ILE A 330 -35.42 11.66 15.46
C ILE A 330 -35.32 10.40 14.60
N ARG A 331 -34.09 9.90 14.34
CA ARG A 331 -33.87 8.67 13.57
C ARG A 331 -34.57 7.46 14.19
N ARG A 332 -34.50 7.30 15.52
CA ARG A 332 -35.19 6.25 16.23
C ARG A 332 -36.72 6.33 16.06
N GLU A 333 -37.29 7.53 16.03
CA GLU A 333 -38.72 7.71 15.79
C GLU A 333 -39.08 7.34 14.33
N LEU A 334 -38.30 7.73 13.38
CA LEU A 334 -38.47 7.39 11.96
C LEU A 334 -38.44 5.87 11.73
N HIS A 335 -37.54 5.13 12.42
CA HIS A 335 -37.42 3.67 12.30
C HIS A 335 -38.52 2.89 13.07
N ARG A 336 -39.20 3.51 14.04
CA ARG A 336 -40.32 2.89 14.79
C ARG A 336 -41.64 2.96 14.04
N SER A 337 -41.72 3.66 12.91
CA SER A 337 -42.95 3.76 12.14
C SER A 337 -43.42 2.38 11.64
N PRO A 338 -44.69 1.97 11.87
CA PRO A 338 -45.14 0.61 11.61
C PRO A 338 -45.09 0.28 10.11
N GLU A 339 -44.37 -0.80 9.79
CA GLU A 339 -44.46 -1.46 8.49
C GLU A 339 -45.83 -2.11 8.37
N GLY A 340 -46.58 -1.81 7.32
CA GLY A 340 -47.79 -2.59 6.95
C GLY A 340 -49.12 -1.88 6.93
N LYS A 341 -49.28 -0.66 7.43
CA LYS A 341 -50.50 0.16 7.21
C LYS A 341 -50.16 1.46 6.51
N SER A 342 -50.89 1.80 5.45
CA SER A 342 -50.70 3.10 4.79
C SER A 342 -50.89 4.23 5.80
N PRO A 343 -49.87 5.04 6.10
CA PRO A 343 -49.95 6.06 7.13
C PRO A 343 -50.95 7.15 6.75
N SER A 344 -51.68 7.69 7.77
CA SER A 344 -52.59 8.80 7.56
C SER A 344 -51.88 10.02 6.98
N ALA A 345 -52.64 10.96 6.38
CA ALA A 345 -52.08 12.20 5.85
C ALA A 345 -51.35 13.01 6.94
N ALA A 346 -51.87 13.02 8.17
CA ALA A 346 -51.19 13.68 9.29
C ALA A 346 -49.88 13.00 9.66
N THR A 347 -49.85 11.65 9.71
CA THR A 347 -48.65 10.87 9.99
C THR A 347 -47.60 11.08 8.90
N ARG A 348 -47.98 11.13 7.62
CA ARG A 348 -47.03 11.43 6.50
C ARG A 348 -46.44 12.82 6.64
N LYS A 349 -47.21 13.84 6.97
CA LYS A 349 -46.74 15.20 7.20
C LYS A 349 -45.75 15.27 8.37
N HIS A 350 -46.09 14.60 9.47
CA HIS A 350 -45.18 14.49 10.64
C HIS A 350 -43.84 13.82 10.29
N LEU A 351 -43.89 12.66 9.63
CA LEU A 351 -42.64 11.97 9.19
C LEU A 351 -41.83 12.79 8.20
N ALA A 352 -42.48 13.56 7.32
CA ALA A 352 -41.74 14.47 6.41
C ALA A 352 -41.01 15.57 7.21
N ALA A 353 -41.69 16.20 8.18
CA ALA A 353 -41.06 17.20 9.05
C ALA A 353 -39.90 16.64 9.87
N LEU A 354 -40.00 15.42 10.38
CA LEU A 354 -38.90 14.75 11.06
C LEU A 354 -37.69 14.47 10.13
N ARG A 355 -37.96 14.03 8.89
CA ARG A 355 -36.91 13.83 7.90
C ARG A 355 -36.18 15.14 7.56
N ASP A 356 -36.92 16.22 7.33
CA ASP A 356 -36.37 17.54 7.06
C ASP A 356 -35.53 18.01 8.26
N ARG A 357 -35.99 17.79 9.48
CA ARG A 357 -35.24 18.16 10.67
C ARG A 357 -33.98 17.32 10.86
N ALA A 358 -34.02 16.00 10.60
CA ALA A 358 -32.85 15.13 10.61
C ALA A 358 -31.81 15.60 9.60
N THR A 359 -32.21 15.89 8.35
CA THR A 359 -31.34 16.41 7.29
C THR A 359 -30.68 17.73 7.69
N GLN A 360 -31.43 18.67 8.30
CA GLN A 360 -30.87 19.94 8.79
C GLN A 360 -29.79 19.72 9.86
N LEU A 361 -30.03 18.82 10.82
CA LEU A 361 -29.05 18.48 11.87
C LEU A 361 -27.80 17.81 11.28
N GLU A 362 -27.97 16.86 10.36
CA GLU A 362 -26.86 16.20 9.65
C GLU A 362 -25.99 17.21 8.91
N VAL A 363 -26.58 18.09 8.13
CA VAL A 363 -25.84 19.15 7.39
C VAL A 363 -25.09 20.07 8.36
N ARG A 364 -25.70 20.42 9.49
CA ARG A 364 -25.04 21.26 10.49
C ARG A 364 -23.88 20.56 11.16
N ILE A 365 -24.07 19.35 11.66
CA ILE A 365 -23.00 18.54 12.25
C ILE A 365 -21.84 18.38 11.27
N GLN A 366 -22.15 18.04 10.01
CA GLN A 366 -21.16 17.92 8.97
C GLN A 366 -20.38 19.23 8.74
N ALA A 367 -21.09 20.36 8.65
CA ALA A 367 -20.46 21.66 8.45
C ALA A 367 -19.49 22.00 9.60
N ASP A 368 -19.93 21.79 10.85
CA ASP A 368 -19.12 22.08 12.04
C ASP A 368 -17.85 21.21 12.10
N ILE A 369 -17.95 19.91 11.80
CA ILE A 369 -16.80 18.99 11.78
C ILE A 369 -15.77 19.44 10.72
N PHE A 370 -16.22 19.77 9.51
CA PHE A 370 -15.31 20.17 8.43
C PHE A 370 -14.72 21.56 8.65
N MET A 371 -15.45 22.48 9.26
CA MET A 371 -14.96 23.82 9.57
C MET A 371 -13.82 23.79 10.60
N GLN A 372 -13.86 22.84 11.53
CA GLN A 372 -12.79 22.65 12.52
C GLN A 372 -11.54 21.99 11.95
N ALA A 373 -11.67 21.15 10.92
CA ALA A 373 -10.58 20.40 10.35
C ALA A 373 -9.63 21.30 9.54
N ARG A 374 -8.31 21.18 9.80
CA ARG A 374 -7.25 21.81 9.02
C ARG A 374 -6.75 20.89 7.90
N VAL A 375 -6.79 19.59 8.15
CA VAL A 375 -6.41 18.54 7.21
C VAL A 375 -7.57 17.55 7.06
N VAL A 376 -7.94 17.25 5.82
CA VAL A 376 -8.83 16.14 5.48
C VAL A 376 -8.00 15.02 4.90
N ALA A 377 -7.94 13.89 5.61
CA ALA A 377 -7.10 12.75 5.27
C ALA A 377 -7.94 11.55 4.81
N CYS A 378 -7.62 10.98 3.64
CA CYS A 378 -8.31 9.79 3.12
C CYS A 378 -7.41 9.00 2.15
N THR A 379 -7.83 7.79 1.77
CA THR A 379 -7.17 7.11 0.64
C THR A 379 -7.49 7.82 -0.68
N LEU A 380 -6.68 7.60 -1.72
CA LEU A 380 -6.94 8.17 -3.05
C LEU A 380 -8.36 7.83 -3.54
N ILE A 381 -8.79 6.57 -3.40
CA ILE A 381 -10.14 6.14 -3.75
C ILE A 381 -11.18 6.72 -2.77
N GLY A 382 -10.85 6.81 -1.48
CA GLY A 382 -11.71 7.43 -0.46
C GLY A 382 -11.99 8.92 -0.71
N SER A 383 -11.18 9.60 -1.53
CA SER A 383 -11.48 10.96 -1.95
C SER A 383 -12.80 11.08 -2.74
N ALA A 384 -13.32 9.97 -3.27
CA ALA A 384 -14.60 9.90 -3.97
C ALA A 384 -15.81 9.60 -3.06
N TYR A 385 -15.65 9.54 -1.75
CA TYR A 385 -16.79 9.41 -0.84
C TYR A 385 -17.75 10.60 -0.99
N ALA A 386 -19.06 10.32 -1.00
CA ALA A 386 -20.13 11.31 -1.24
C ALA A 386 -20.01 12.56 -0.34
N ILE A 387 -19.53 12.38 0.89
CA ILE A 387 -19.31 13.48 1.84
C ILE A 387 -18.29 14.53 1.34
N LEU A 388 -17.42 14.15 0.38
CA LEU A 388 -16.40 15.01 -0.23
C LEU A 388 -16.80 15.54 -1.62
N ASP A 389 -17.96 15.17 -2.17
CA ASP A 389 -18.31 15.48 -3.57
C ASP A 389 -18.35 16.99 -3.90
N ARG A 390 -18.86 17.77 -2.96
CA ARG A 390 -18.98 19.23 -3.15
C ARG A 390 -17.83 20.02 -2.55
N ARG A 391 -16.79 19.33 -2.04
CA ARG A 391 -15.64 19.98 -1.39
C ARG A 391 -14.50 20.17 -2.36
N ARG A 392 -13.77 21.27 -2.17
CA ARG A 392 -12.57 21.64 -2.92
C ARG A 392 -11.48 22.04 -1.93
N PHE A 393 -10.25 21.75 -2.30
CA PHE A 393 -9.07 22.01 -1.48
C PHE A 393 -8.04 22.78 -2.30
N SER A 394 -7.35 23.70 -1.66
CA SER A 394 -6.27 24.46 -2.31
C SER A 394 -5.10 23.55 -2.67
N THR A 395 -4.72 22.64 -1.77
CA THR A 395 -3.57 21.75 -1.97
C THR A 395 -3.92 20.29 -1.62
N LEU A 396 -3.47 19.39 -2.49
CA LEU A 396 -3.45 17.95 -2.28
C LEU A 396 -2.01 17.49 -1.99
N PHE A 397 -1.81 16.79 -0.90
CA PHE A 397 -0.60 16.02 -0.63
C PHE A 397 -0.88 14.53 -0.87
N ILE A 398 -0.03 13.87 -1.66
CA ILE A 398 -0.09 12.42 -1.88
C ILE A 398 1.19 11.80 -1.32
N ASP A 399 1.10 11.09 -0.20
CA ASP A 399 2.21 10.25 0.27
C ASP A 399 2.18 8.90 -0.43
N GLU A 400 3.35 8.25 -0.56
CA GLU A 400 3.54 6.99 -1.31
C GLU A 400 3.01 7.06 -2.77
N ALA A 401 3.14 8.22 -3.42
CA ALA A 401 2.64 8.45 -4.78
C ALA A 401 3.24 7.49 -5.83
N ALA A 402 4.41 6.94 -5.57
CA ALA A 402 5.06 5.93 -6.42
C ALA A 402 4.39 4.55 -6.37
N GLN A 403 3.47 4.32 -5.42
CA GLN A 403 2.70 3.07 -5.30
C GLN A 403 1.26 3.20 -5.81
N ALA A 404 0.89 4.37 -6.30
CA ALA A 404 -0.47 4.66 -6.74
C ALA A 404 -0.63 4.48 -8.25
N LEU A 405 -1.69 3.79 -8.68
CA LEU A 405 -2.13 3.85 -10.07
C LEU A 405 -2.46 5.30 -10.46
N GLU A 406 -2.02 5.74 -11.64
CA GLU A 406 -2.30 7.11 -12.10
C GLU A 406 -3.81 7.43 -12.10
N PRO A 407 -4.73 6.55 -12.54
CA PRO A 407 -6.17 6.78 -12.44
C PRO A 407 -6.67 7.06 -11.02
N ALA A 408 -6.10 6.41 -10.00
CA ALA A 408 -6.45 6.66 -8.60
C ALA A 408 -6.01 8.06 -8.14
N CYS A 409 -4.85 8.54 -8.58
CA CYS A 409 -4.40 9.91 -8.28
C CYS A 409 -5.39 10.94 -8.83
N TRP A 410 -5.94 10.74 -10.02
CA TRP A 410 -6.91 11.65 -10.63
C TRP A 410 -8.22 11.76 -9.84
N ALA A 411 -8.61 10.72 -9.07
CA ALA A 411 -9.78 10.79 -8.19
C ALA A 411 -9.65 11.90 -7.12
N ALA A 412 -8.44 12.10 -6.58
CA ALA A 412 -8.15 13.15 -5.61
C ALA A 412 -7.78 14.49 -6.28
N ILE A 413 -6.97 14.46 -7.34
CA ILE A 413 -6.47 15.67 -8.05
C ILE A 413 -7.61 16.56 -8.54
N ARG A 414 -8.70 15.97 -9.08
CA ARG A 414 -9.87 16.71 -9.56
C ARG A 414 -10.57 17.57 -8.50
N LYS A 415 -10.23 17.40 -7.22
CA LYS A 415 -10.79 18.16 -6.10
C LYS A 415 -9.87 19.28 -5.59
N CYS A 416 -8.69 19.43 -6.21
CA CYS A 416 -7.64 20.32 -5.70
C CYS A 416 -7.08 21.23 -6.78
N ASP A 417 -6.49 22.35 -6.36
CA ASP A 417 -5.89 23.33 -7.27
C ASP A 417 -4.38 23.14 -7.44
N ARG A 418 -3.71 22.48 -6.50
CA ARG A 418 -2.27 22.22 -6.46
C ARG A 418 -1.99 20.81 -5.94
N VAL A 419 -0.91 20.17 -6.43
CA VAL A 419 -0.55 18.79 -6.07
C VAL A 419 0.88 18.71 -5.58
N VAL A 420 1.08 18.11 -4.42
CA VAL A 420 2.37 17.74 -3.85
C VAL A 420 2.44 16.23 -3.76
N MET A 421 3.44 15.62 -4.38
CA MET A 421 3.64 14.18 -4.35
C MET A 421 4.90 13.82 -3.57
N GLY A 422 4.76 12.94 -2.58
CA GLY A 422 5.88 12.30 -1.89
C GLY A 422 5.97 10.83 -2.25
N GLY A 423 7.16 10.34 -2.52
CA GLY A 423 7.34 8.93 -2.89
C GLY A 423 8.75 8.60 -3.31
N ASP A 424 8.92 7.36 -3.74
CA ASP A 424 10.18 6.88 -4.29
C ASP A 424 9.91 5.95 -5.50
N HIS A 425 10.11 6.48 -6.69
CA HIS A 425 9.87 5.75 -7.95
C HIS A 425 10.91 4.64 -8.22
N CYS A 426 11.98 4.56 -7.43
CA CYS A 426 12.92 3.45 -7.42
C CYS A 426 12.51 2.30 -6.49
N GLN A 427 11.38 2.42 -5.79
CA GLN A 427 10.74 1.36 -5.02
C GLN A 427 9.57 0.74 -5.79
N LEU A 428 8.77 -0.12 -5.11
CA LEU A 428 7.72 -0.90 -5.75
C LEU A 428 6.66 0.00 -6.42
N PRO A 429 6.27 -0.34 -7.65
CA PRO A 429 5.13 0.26 -8.33
C PRO A 429 3.81 -0.34 -7.82
N PRO A 430 2.66 0.19 -8.23
CA PRO A 430 1.38 -0.45 -8.00
C PRO A 430 1.33 -1.83 -8.66
N THR A 431 0.60 -2.76 -8.02
CA THR A 431 0.42 -4.12 -8.56
C THR A 431 -0.58 -4.11 -9.71
N VAL A 432 -0.18 -4.66 -10.85
CA VAL A 432 -1.01 -4.88 -12.04
C VAL A 432 -1.00 -6.38 -12.35
N LYS A 433 -2.18 -6.99 -12.47
CA LYS A 433 -2.35 -8.44 -12.66
C LYS A 433 -2.46 -8.84 -14.14
N SER A 434 -3.04 -7.96 -14.96
CA SER A 434 -3.16 -8.19 -16.41
C SER A 434 -1.81 -8.03 -17.11
N PRO A 435 -1.28 -9.06 -17.78
CA PRO A 435 -0.05 -8.94 -18.58
C PRO A 435 -0.15 -7.89 -19.70
N GLU A 436 -1.36 -7.71 -20.27
CA GLU A 436 -1.64 -6.72 -21.31
C GLU A 436 -1.59 -5.30 -20.74
N ALA A 437 -2.25 -5.07 -19.60
CA ALA A 437 -2.25 -3.78 -18.93
C ALA A 437 -0.84 -3.41 -18.44
N LEU A 438 -0.07 -4.38 -17.93
CA LEU A 438 1.31 -4.21 -17.54
C LEU A 438 2.20 -3.81 -18.73
N ARG A 439 2.13 -4.53 -19.86
CA ARG A 439 2.84 -4.19 -21.11
C ARG A 439 2.41 -2.82 -21.65
N GLY A 440 1.15 -2.45 -21.41
CA GLY A 440 0.60 -1.14 -21.76
C GLY A 440 1.12 -0.01 -20.89
N GLY A 441 1.74 -0.31 -19.73
CA GLY A 441 2.33 0.66 -18.80
C GLY A 441 1.37 1.17 -17.74
N LEU A 442 0.35 0.38 -17.33
CA LEU A 442 -0.55 0.76 -16.24
C LEU A 442 0.17 0.86 -14.89
N ASP A 443 1.29 0.15 -14.71
CA ASP A 443 2.17 0.23 -13.54
C ASP A 443 3.05 1.49 -13.49
N ARG A 444 3.09 2.28 -14.59
CA ARG A 444 3.83 3.53 -14.66
C ARG A 444 3.07 4.63 -13.92
N THR A 445 3.58 5.04 -12.79
CA THR A 445 2.89 5.99 -11.90
C THR A 445 2.92 7.42 -12.42
N LEU A 446 1.95 8.22 -11.97
CA LEU A 446 1.92 9.66 -12.26
C LEU A 446 3.21 10.34 -11.79
N MET A 447 3.67 10.01 -10.55
CA MET A 447 4.93 10.54 -10.02
C MET A 447 6.11 10.26 -10.94
N GLN A 448 6.27 9.02 -11.43
CA GLN A 448 7.37 8.65 -12.33
C GLN A 448 7.33 9.44 -13.63
N ARG A 449 6.15 9.70 -14.18
CA ARG A 449 6.00 10.52 -15.39
C ARG A 449 6.40 11.98 -15.16
N VAL A 450 5.93 12.56 -14.06
CA VAL A 450 6.23 13.96 -13.73
C VAL A 450 7.72 14.16 -13.42
N VAL A 451 8.36 13.20 -12.73
CA VAL A 451 9.83 13.21 -12.50
C VAL A 451 10.60 13.27 -13.82
N GLN A 452 10.13 12.54 -14.85
CA GLN A 452 10.78 12.53 -16.16
C GLN A 452 10.48 13.79 -16.98
N ALA A 453 9.24 14.29 -16.93
CA ALA A 453 8.82 15.46 -17.70
C ALA A 453 9.33 16.77 -17.09
N HIS A 454 9.31 16.90 -15.76
CA HIS A 454 9.59 18.13 -15.03
C HIS A 454 10.62 17.94 -13.92
N PRO A 455 11.91 17.68 -14.21
CA PRO A 455 12.95 17.48 -13.19
C PRO A 455 13.07 18.66 -12.20
N ARG A 456 12.68 19.86 -12.61
CA ARG A 456 12.70 21.08 -11.76
C ARG A 456 11.69 21.08 -10.62
N CYS A 457 10.65 20.22 -10.71
CA CYS A 457 9.66 20.04 -9.63
C CYS A 457 10.13 19.10 -8.54
N VAL A 458 11.27 18.42 -8.75
CA VAL A 458 11.72 17.30 -7.90
C VAL A 458 12.82 17.76 -6.98
N THR A 459 12.61 17.62 -5.69
CA THR A 459 13.66 17.73 -4.68
C THR A 459 13.94 16.34 -4.12
N GLN A 460 15.17 15.84 -4.31
CA GLN A 460 15.59 14.56 -3.79
C GLN A 460 16.21 14.74 -2.41
N LEU A 461 15.74 13.96 -1.42
CA LEU A 461 16.36 13.86 -0.11
C LEU A 461 17.62 12.99 -0.21
N ASP A 462 18.71 13.41 0.40
CA ASP A 462 20.03 12.81 0.22
C ASP A 462 20.63 12.16 1.49
N ILE A 463 20.12 12.47 2.69
CA ILE A 463 20.60 11.90 3.94
C ILE A 463 19.58 10.89 4.46
N GLN A 464 20.02 9.65 4.66
CA GLN A 464 19.20 8.59 5.26
C GLN A 464 19.60 8.30 6.71
N TYR A 465 18.63 7.93 7.54
CA TYR A 465 18.74 7.72 8.98
C TYR A 465 18.38 6.28 9.40
N ARG A 466 18.45 5.33 8.48
CA ARG A 466 18.04 3.94 8.71
C ARG A 466 19.21 2.97 8.69
N MET A 467 19.91 2.89 7.57
CA MET A 467 20.82 1.80 7.24
C MET A 467 22.26 2.11 7.60
N HIS A 468 23.00 1.05 7.96
CA HIS A 468 24.48 1.09 7.94
C HIS A 468 24.98 1.56 6.57
N ARG A 469 26.13 2.26 6.54
CA ARG A 469 26.68 2.83 5.29
C ARG A 469 26.92 1.80 4.19
N ASP A 470 27.41 0.59 4.52
CA ASP A 470 27.73 -0.43 3.52
C ASP A 470 26.47 -1.09 2.95
N ILE A 471 25.40 -1.25 3.74
CA ILE A 471 24.09 -1.69 3.26
C ILE A 471 23.54 -0.66 2.28
N MET A 472 23.64 0.62 2.59
CA MET A 472 23.14 1.71 1.75
C MET A 472 23.97 1.92 0.49
N ALA A 473 25.29 1.63 0.50
CA ALA A 473 26.21 2.01 -0.57
C ALA A 473 25.84 1.42 -1.95
N PHE A 474 25.38 0.17 -2.00
CA PHE A 474 24.96 -0.44 -3.27
C PHE A 474 23.65 0.17 -3.80
N PRO A 475 22.55 0.27 -3.03
CA PRO A 475 21.35 0.99 -3.43
C PRO A 475 21.62 2.43 -3.86
N SER A 476 22.46 3.16 -3.11
CA SER A 476 22.83 4.54 -3.44
C SER A 476 23.43 4.64 -4.85
N ARG A 477 24.41 3.79 -5.15
CA ARG A 477 25.09 3.80 -6.46
C ARG A 477 24.16 3.36 -7.60
N TRP A 478 23.38 2.30 -7.39
CA TRP A 478 22.58 1.70 -8.46
C TRP A 478 21.29 2.47 -8.77
N PHE A 479 20.56 2.93 -7.74
CA PHE A 479 19.23 3.52 -7.89
C PHE A 479 19.21 5.05 -7.72
N TYR A 480 20.14 5.62 -6.93
CA TYR A 480 20.09 7.03 -6.53
C TYR A 480 21.33 7.83 -6.99
N HIS A 481 22.03 7.36 -8.01
CA HIS A 481 23.17 8.04 -8.64
C HIS A 481 24.31 8.40 -7.66
N GLY A 482 24.47 7.64 -6.58
CA GLY A 482 25.48 7.88 -5.55
C GLY A 482 25.21 9.08 -4.64
N ARG A 483 24.01 9.67 -4.70
CA ARG A 483 23.69 10.88 -3.92
C ARG A 483 23.30 10.59 -2.48
N LEU A 484 22.79 9.37 -2.20
CA LEU A 484 22.33 9.01 -0.88
C LEU A 484 23.51 8.80 0.08
N GLN A 485 23.45 9.44 1.26
CA GLN A 485 24.47 9.39 2.30
C GLN A 485 23.87 8.92 3.62
N ALA A 486 24.64 8.18 4.41
CA ALA A 486 24.21 7.78 5.74
C ALA A 486 24.48 8.89 6.76
N ALA A 487 23.50 9.22 7.59
CA ALA A 487 23.69 10.12 8.71
C ALA A 487 24.75 9.54 9.67
N PRO A 488 25.61 10.38 10.30
CA PRO A 488 26.65 9.89 11.19
C PRO A 488 26.14 8.95 12.29
N ALA A 489 24.94 9.22 12.83
CA ALA A 489 24.33 8.41 13.90
C ALA A 489 24.01 6.97 13.51
N VAL A 490 23.91 6.64 12.22
CA VAL A 490 23.54 5.31 11.73
C VAL A 490 24.61 4.69 10.84
N ALA A 491 25.60 5.48 10.41
CA ALA A 491 26.60 5.08 9.43
C ALA A 491 27.38 3.82 9.84
N ASP A 492 27.67 3.68 11.13
CA ASP A 492 28.46 2.60 11.70
C ASP A 492 27.67 1.73 12.68
N ARG A 493 26.32 1.75 12.60
CA ARG A 493 25.45 0.97 13.48
C ARG A 493 25.58 -0.53 13.17
N GLN A 494 25.89 -1.33 14.18
CA GLN A 494 26.08 -2.78 14.07
C GLN A 494 25.31 -3.50 15.16
N VAL A 495 24.96 -4.77 14.93
CA VAL A 495 24.33 -5.64 15.94
C VAL A 495 25.35 -5.99 17.02
N THR A 496 26.56 -6.36 16.62
CA THR A 496 27.70 -6.58 17.52
C THR A 496 28.95 -5.88 16.98
N PRO A 497 29.88 -5.42 17.82
CA PRO A 497 31.07 -4.65 17.37
C PRO A 497 31.98 -5.36 16.37
N LEU A 498 31.90 -6.68 16.28
CA LEU A 498 32.74 -7.49 15.38
C LEU A 498 31.95 -8.06 14.18
N ASP A 499 30.68 -7.70 14.06
CA ASP A 499 29.81 -8.20 13.00
C ASP A 499 29.93 -7.33 11.72
N THR A 500 30.05 -7.98 10.57
CA THR A 500 29.99 -7.25 9.29
C THR A 500 28.54 -6.96 8.92
N PRO A 501 28.21 -5.77 8.38
CA PRO A 501 26.83 -5.42 8.03
C PRO A 501 26.25 -6.23 6.86
N LEU A 502 27.11 -6.84 6.04
CA LEU A 502 26.73 -7.60 4.85
C LEU A 502 27.22 -9.03 4.94
N MET A 503 26.37 -10.02 4.63
CA MET A 503 26.74 -11.43 4.53
C MET A 503 26.01 -12.08 3.34
N TRP A 504 26.78 -12.75 2.47
CA TRP A 504 26.21 -13.58 1.40
C TRP A 504 26.57 -15.04 1.67
N ILE A 505 25.58 -15.92 1.67
CA ILE A 505 25.73 -17.36 1.75
C ILE A 505 25.43 -17.95 0.38
N ASP A 506 26.49 -18.34 -0.33
CA ASP A 506 26.40 -18.91 -1.68
C ASP A 506 26.07 -20.39 -1.62
N THR A 507 24.96 -20.76 -2.26
CA THR A 507 24.45 -22.15 -2.33
C THR A 507 24.74 -22.81 -3.68
N SER A 508 25.58 -22.21 -4.54
CA SER A 508 25.81 -22.68 -5.91
C SER A 508 26.41 -24.09 -6.00
N GLN A 509 27.15 -24.52 -4.96
CA GLN A 509 27.77 -25.85 -4.91
C GLN A 509 26.97 -26.88 -4.11
N CYS A 510 25.83 -26.48 -3.51
CA CYS A 510 25.07 -27.34 -2.59
C CYS A 510 24.14 -28.34 -3.29
N GLY A 511 23.93 -28.25 -4.59
CA GLY A 511 22.97 -29.09 -5.32
C GLY A 511 21.52 -28.82 -4.92
N PHE A 512 21.22 -27.66 -4.35
CA PHE A 512 19.86 -27.26 -4.00
C PHE A 512 19.03 -27.07 -5.27
N GLY A 513 17.74 -27.41 -5.21
CA GLY A 513 16.86 -27.32 -6.37
C GLY A 513 15.60 -26.51 -6.09
N GLU A 514 15.30 -25.56 -6.99
CA GLU A 514 14.00 -24.88 -6.96
C GLU A 514 12.89 -25.79 -7.46
N ARG A 515 11.70 -25.72 -6.82
CA ARG A 515 10.51 -26.46 -7.24
C ARG A 515 9.37 -25.50 -7.49
N GLN A 516 8.64 -25.73 -8.58
CA GLN A 516 7.44 -24.95 -8.92
C GLN A 516 6.20 -25.61 -8.31
N SER A 517 5.38 -24.84 -7.58
CA SER A 517 4.09 -25.31 -7.07
C SER A 517 3.01 -25.29 -8.16
N ARG A 518 1.87 -25.94 -7.92
CA ARG A 518 0.70 -25.90 -8.83
C ARG A 518 0.21 -24.47 -9.11
N THR A 519 0.48 -23.53 -8.20
CA THR A 519 0.09 -22.10 -8.32
C THR A 519 1.18 -21.23 -8.96
N LEU A 520 2.12 -21.82 -9.72
CA LEU A 520 3.26 -21.16 -10.35
C LEU A 520 4.23 -20.47 -9.36
N SER A 521 3.99 -20.53 -8.06
CA SER A 521 4.93 -20.06 -7.04
C SER A 521 6.09 -21.03 -6.88
N ARG A 522 7.26 -20.54 -6.47
CA ARG A 522 8.48 -21.35 -6.35
C ARG A 522 8.89 -21.54 -4.89
N THR A 523 9.54 -22.68 -4.62
CA THR A 523 10.14 -23.01 -3.33
C THR A 523 11.53 -23.61 -3.54
N ASN A 524 12.43 -23.34 -2.61
CA ASN A 524 13.69 -24.06 -2.43
C ASN A 524 13.73 -24.52 -0.97
N ALA A 525 13.45 -25.81 -0.77
CA ALA A 525 13.26 -26.37 0.58
C ALA A 525 14.58 -26.42 1.36
N ASP A 526 15.68 -26.66 0.68
CA ASP A 526 16.99 -26.76 1.29
C ASP A 526 17.52 -25.38 1.69
N GLU A 527 17.33 -24.37 0.83
CA GLU A 527 17.59 -22.97 1.16
C GLU A 527 16.75 -22.51 2.37
N ALA A 528 15.47 -22.92 2.46
CA ALA A 528 14.62 -22.59 3.61
C ALA A 528 15.13 -23.23 4.92
N ARG A 529 15.60 -24.49 4.88
CA ARG A 529 16.20 -25.17 6.05
C ARG A 529 17.52 -24.50 6.46
N LEU A 530 18.36 -24.18 5.48
CA LEU A 530 19.60 -23.44 5.69
C LEU A 530 19.32 -22.09 6.35
N LEU A 531 18.34 -21.34 5.84
CA LEU A 531 17.93 -20.05 6.41
C LEU A 531 17.54 -20.16 7.89
N ILE A 532 16.72 -21.15 8.25
CA ILE A 532 16.31 -21.37 9.64
C ILE A 532 17.53 -21.70 10.53
N ARG A 533 18.49 -22.50 10.02
CA ARG A 533 19.73 -22.79 10.73
C ARG A 533 20.57 -21.51 10.90
N THR A 534 20.79 -20.76 9.84
CA THR A 534 21.54 -19.48 9.87
C THR A 534 20.92 -18.49 10.85
N LEU A 535 19.58 -18.32 10.85
CA LEU A 535 18.89 -17.47 11.81
C LEU A 535 19.17 -17.93 13.25
N ARG A 536 19.10 -19.22 13.52
CA ARG A 536 19.37 -19.78 14.84
C ARG A 536 20.80 -19.52 15.28
N GLU A 537 21.78 -19.89 14.46
CA GLU A 537 23.20 -19.70 14.73
C GLU A 537 23.54 -18.23 14.97
N TYR A 538 22.94 -17.33 14.18
CA TYR A 538 23.13 -15.90 14.35
C TYR A 538 22.53 -15.38 15.66
N ILE A 539 21.32 -15.81 16.03
CA ILE A 539 20.72 -15.47 17.34
C ILE A 539 21.55 -16.04 18.50
N GLU A 540 22.06 -17.26 18.38
CA GLU A 540 22.94 -17.88 19.38
C GLU A 540 24.25 -17.11 19.53
N SER A 541 24.83 -16.58 18.45
CA SER A 541 26.05 -15.77 18.47
C SER A 541 25.85 -14.41 19.15
N ILE A 542 24.66 -13.79 19.02
CA ILE A 542 24.30 -12.54 19.72
C ILE A 542 24.00 -12.83 21.20
N GLY A 543 23.42 -13.99 21.51
CA GLY A 543 22.86 -14.38 22.79
C GLY A 543 21.38 -14.06 22.91
N ILE A 544 20.56 -15.08 23.23
CA ILE A 544 19.09 -15.00 23.30
C ILE A 544 18.64 -13.87 24.28
N THR A 545 19.27 -13.80 25.43
CA THR A 545 18.97 -12.78 26.47
C THR A 545 19.15 -11.38 25.91
N ARG A 546 20.26 -11.13 25.22
CA ARG A 546 20.55 -9.82 24.61
C ARG A 546 19.54 -9.50 23.51
N VAL A 547 19.18 -10.48 22.66
CA VAL A 547 18.13 -10.28 21.63
C VAL A 547 16.82 -9.83 22.26
N GLN A 548 16.43 -10.41 23.39
CA GLN A 548 15.19 -10.07 24.10
C GLN A 548 15.26 -8.70 24.78
N ASP A 549 16.35 -8.43 25.52
CA ASP A 549 16.52 -7.20 26.30
C ASP A 549 16.66 -5.96 25.41
N GLU A 550 17.46 -6.04 24.35
CA GLU A 550 17.66 -4.97 23.38
C GLU A 550 16.55 -4.94 22.31
N ARG A 551 15.61 -5.89 22.32
CA ARG A 551 14.51 -6.05 21.36
C ARG A 551 14.97 -6.06 19.92
N ILE A 552 16.09 -6.73 19.62
CA ILE A 552 16.62 -6.87 18.27
C ILE A 552 15.58 -7.59 17.42
N ASP A 553 15.17 -7.00 16.32
CA ASP A 553 14.12 -7.54 15.47
C ASP A 553 14.66 -8.08 14.13
N PHE A 554 14.03 -9.16 13.67
CA PHE A 554 14.44 -9.91 12.50
C PHE A 554 13.34 -9.89 11.43
N GLY A 555 13.73 -9.67 10.19
CA GLY A 555 12.86 -9.79 9.04
C GLY A 555 13.36 -10.86 8.08
N ILE A 556 12.51 -11.81 7.74
CA ILE A 556 12.81 -12.84 6.73
C ILE A 556 11.97 -12.53 5.50
N ILE A 557 12.63 -12.27 4.37
CA ILE A 557 11.97 -11.85 3.13
C ILE A 557 12.26 -12.83 2.01
N SER A 558 11.22 -13.22 1.27
CA SER A 558 11.37 -13.98 0.03
C SER A 558 10.43 -13.43 -1.04
N PRO A 559 10.82 -13.47 -2.33
CA PRO A 559 9.96 -13.01 -3.43
C PRO A 559 8.76 -13.93 -3.70
N TYR A 560 8.73 -15.15 -3.12
CA TYR A 560 7.71 -16.16 -3.44
C TYR A 560 6.85 -16.52 -2.21
N ARG A 561 5.53 -16.37 -2.33
CA ARG A 561 4.58 -16.70 -1.24
C ARG A 561 4.68 -18.15 -0.76
N ALA A 562 4.97 -19.10 -1.66
CA ALA A 562 5.14 -20.51 -1.26
C ALA A 562 6.37 -20.71 -0.36
N GLN A 563 7.48 -20.00 -0.64
CA GLN A 563 8.68 -20.03 0.20
C GLN A 563 8.41 -19.41 1.57
N VAL A 564 7.70 -18.28 1.61
CA VAL A 564 7.29 -17.62 2.87
C VAL A 564 6.47 -18.57 3.74
N ARG A 565 5.48 -19.29 3.17
CA ARG A 565 4.69 -20.28 3.90
C ARG A 565 5.56 -21.44 4.41
N LEU A 566 6.48 -21.92 3.60
CA LEU A 566 7.40 -22.97 4.00
C LEU A 566 8.31 -22.53 5.17
N ILE A 567 8.90 -21.33 5.09
CA ILE A 567 9.74 -20.77 6.14
C ILE A 567 8.93 -20.60 7.44
N ARG A 568 7.71 -20.04 7.38
CA ARG A 568 6.82 -19.92 8.55
C ARG A 568 6.53 -21.26 9.21
N ARG A 569 6.27 -22.30 8.40
CA ARG A 569 6.05 -23.68 8.90
C ARG A 569 7.30 -24.23 9.59
N LEU A 570 8.47 -24.11 8.97
CA LEU A 570 9.74 -24.57 9.56
C LEU A 570 10.06 -23.83 10.86
N LEU A 571 9.83 -22.52 10.92
CA LEU A 571 10.02 -21.71 12.12
C LEU A 571 9.13 -22.18 13.27
N LYS A 572 7.84 -22.48 13.02
CA LYS A 572 6.89 -22.98 14.03
C LYS A 572 7.28 -24.35 14.60
N LEU A 573 7.94 -25.20 13.82
CA LEU A 573 8.38 -26.50 14.26
C LEU A 573 9.56 -26.43 15.25
N GLN A 574 10.30 -25.34 15.31
CA GLN A 574 11.48 -25.17 16.15
C GLN A 574 11.11 -24.57 17.51
N LYS A 575 11.27 -25.33 18.59
CA LYS A 575 11.02 -24.85 19.97
C LYS A 575 11.87 -23.64 20.34
N PHE A 576 13.08 -23.54 19.77
CA PHE A 576 14.03 -22.45 20.01
C PHE A 576 13.40 -21.06 19.79
N PHE A 577 12.62 -20.86 18.73
CA PHE A 577 12.07 -19.56 18.37
C PHE A 577 10.81 -19.14 19.13
N ARG A 578 10.20 -20.05 19.93
CA ARG A 578 8.92 -19.76 20.61
C ARG A 578 8.90 -18.46 21.43
N ARG A 579 10.02 -18.16 22.10
CA ARG A 579 10.16 -16.94 22.93
C ARG A 579 10.47 -15.68 22.11
N LEU A 580 10.76 -15.83 20.82
CA LEU A 580 11.20 -14.77 19.92
C LEU A 580 10.19 -14.48 18.80
N TYR A 581 9.02 -15.15 18.78
CA TYR A 581 8.04 -14.97 17.70
C TYR A 581 7.60 -13.53 17.51
N GLY A 582 7.52 -12.72 18.57
CA GLY A 582 7.19 -11.30 18.48
C GLY A 582 8.28 -10.44 17.81
N GLN A 583 9.52 -10.96 17.72
CA GLN A 583 10.67 -10.25 17.14
C GLN A 583 11.03 -10.76 15.74
N ILE A 584 10.39 -11.83 15.25
CA ILE A 584 10.67 -12.43 13.94
C ILE A 584 9.46 -12.27 13.03
N ALA A 585 9.62 -11.46 11.98
CA ALA A 585 8.61 -11.30 10.94
C ALA A 585 9.03 -12.05 9.67
N VAL A 586 8.08 -12.76 9.03
CA VAL A 586 8.33 -13.49 7.77
C VAL A 586 7.32 -13.02 6.73
N GLY A 587 7.77 -12.58 5.56
CA GLY A 587 6.87 -12.06 4.53
C GLY A 587 7.46 -11.98 3.14
N THR A 588 6.62 -11.57 2.19
CA THR A 588 7.07 -11.22 0.85
C THR A 588 7.68 -9.82 0.83
N VAL A 589 8.39 -9.47 -0.23
CA VAL A 589 8.96 -8.11 -0.41
C VAL A 589 7.88 -7.04 -0.30
N ASP A 590 6.73 -7.27 -0.95
CA ASP A 590 5.58 -6.34 -0.92
C ASP A 590 5.02 -6.19 0.51
N GLY A 591 4.97 -7.29 1.29
CA GLY A 591 4.50 -7.27 2.69
C GLY A 591 5.44 -6.57 3.67
N PHE A 592 6.71 -6.38 3.29
CA PHE A 592 7.69 -5.64 4.09
C PHE A 592 7.80 -4.16 3.68
N GLN A 593 7.04 -3.73 2.68
CA GLN A 593 7.09 -2.33 2.26
C GLN A 593 6.63 -1.40 3.40
N GLY A 594 7.34 -0.31 3.61
CA GLY A 594 7.12 0.60 4.75
C GLY A 594 7.71 0.13 6.09
N GLN A 595 8.05 -1.16 6.23
CA GLN A 595 8.65 -1.69 7.45
C GLN A 595 10.18 -1.62 7.41
N GLU A 596 10.81 -1.80 8.56
CA GLU A 596 12.26 -1.94 8.71
C GLU A 596 12.59 -2.87 9.88
N ARG A 597 13.74 -3.54 9.86
CA ARG A 597 14.21 -4.44 10.92
C ARG A 597 15.71 -4.25 11.13
N ASP A 598 16.17 -4.60 12.31
CA ASP A 598 17.59 -4.54 12.64
C ASP A 598 18.39 -5.51 11.76
N VAL A 599 17.85 -6.72 11.59
CA VAL A 599 18.44 -7.78 10.77
C VAL A 599 17.47 -8.24 9.71
N ILE A 600 17.89 -8.22 8.45
CA ILE A 600 17.11 -8.78 7.33
C ILE A 600 17.83 -10.00 6.76
N ILE A 601 17.07 -11.06 6.55
CA ILE A 601 17.53 -12.28 5.89
C ILE A 601 16.71 -12.49 4.61
N LEU A 602 17.38 -12.53 3.46
CA LEU A 602 16.76 -12.73 2.15
C LEU A 602 16.94 -14.15 1.66
N SER A 603 15.85 -14.82 1.30
CA SER A 603 15.82 -16.11 0.60
C SER A 603 15.54 -15.86 -0.87
N MET A 604 16.55 -16.07 -1.74
CA MET A 604 16.45 -15.76 -3.17
C MET A 604 15.71 -16.84 -3.97
N VAL A 605 15.71 -18.06 -3.50
CA VAL A 605 15.00 -19.24 -4.03
C VAL A 605 15.51 -19.73 -5.39
N ARG A 606 15.92 -18.81 -6.27
CA ARG A 606 16.28 -19.15 -7.65
C ARG A 606 17.57 -19.94 -7.74
N ASP A 607 17.45 -21.14 -8.29
CA ASP A 607 18.52 -22.10 -8.44
C ASP A 607 18.24 -22.94 -9.70
N ASN A 608 18.86 -22.57 -10.83
CA ASN A 608 18.68 -23.24 -12.11
C ASN A 608 19.85 -22.94 -13.08
N ASP A 609 20.12 -23.89 -13.97
CA ASP A 609 21.22 -23.81 -14.94
C ASP A 609 20.98 -22.78 -16.07
N GLU A 610 19.74 -22.35 -16.26
CA GLU A 610 19.36 -21.44 -17.34
C GLU A 610 19.57 -19.96 -16.98
N GLY A 611 19.89 -19.64 -15.72
CA GLY A 611 20.02 -18.27 -15.22
C GLY A 611 18.70 -17.48 -15.21
N GLN A 612 17.59 -18.20 -15.13
CA GLN A 612 16.28 -17.57 -15.06
C GLN A 612 16.02 -17.03 -13.66
N ILE A 613 15.90 -15.72 -13.52
CA ILE A 613 15.69 -15.06 -12.22
C ILE A 613 14.21 -14.73 -11.89
N GLY A 614 13.29 -14.91 -12.83
CA GLY A 614 11.84 -14.76 -12.58
C GLY A 614 11.46 -13.39 -11.99
N PHE A 615 10.77 -13.38 -10.84
CA PHE A 615 10.34 -12.16 -10.15
C PHE A 615 11.48 -11.24 -9.70
N LEU A 616 12.71 -11.75 -9.62
CA LEU A 616 13.90 -10.96 -9.30
C LEU A 616 14.34 -10.05 -10.45
N ARG A 617 13.70 -10.11 -11.64
CA ARG A 617 13.91 -9.15 -12.74
C ARG A 617 13.46 -7.73 -12.39
N ASP A 618 12.44 -7.58 -11.54
CA ASP A 618 12.07 -6.25 -11.04
C ASP A 618 13.03 -5.85 -9.92
N LEU A 619 14.05 -5.11 -10.30
CA LEU A 619 15.13 -4.68 -9.40
C LEU A 619 14.63 -3.76 -8.27
N ARG A 620 13.47 -3.12 -8.44
CA ARG A 620 12.83 -2.31 -7.39
C ARG A 620 12.48 -3.17 -6.18
N ARG A 621 12.12 -4.46 -6.38
CA ARG A 621 11.94 -5.42 -5.29
C ARG A 621 13.20 -5.65 -4.48
N MET A 622 14.34 -5.80 -5.16
CA MET A 622 15.61 -5.94 -4.47
C MET A 622 16.01 -4.67 -3.72
N ASN A 623 15.77 -3.49 -4.32
CA ASN A 623 15.97 -2.23 -3.64
C ASN A 623 15.15 -2.16 -2.34
N VAL A 624 13.86 -2.51 -2.39
CA VAL A 624 13.00 -2.55 -1.21
C VAL A 624 13.51 -3.58 -0.20
N ALA A 625 13.79 -4.82 -0.62
CA ALA A 625 14.22 -5.89 0.28
C ALA A 625 15.51 -5.56 1.04
N MET A 626 16.54 -5.10 0.34
CA MET A 626 17.83 -4.72 0.94
C MET A 626 17.70 -3.53 1.90
N THR A 627 16.91 -2.53 1.52
CA THR A 627 16.76 -1.28 2.28
C THR A 627 15.81 -1.40 3.49
N ARG A 628 15.35 -2.61 3.81
CA ARG A 628 14.64 -2.89 5.07
C ARG A 628 15.59 -3.11 6.25
N ALA A 629 16.85 -3.46 5.97
CA ALA A 629 17.86 -3.72 6.98
C ALA A 629 18.40 -2.42 7.60
N ARG A 630 18.46 -2.36 8.92
CA ARG A 630 19.12 -1.26 9.65
C ARG A 630 20.60 -1.55 9.86
N MET A 631 20.95 -2.74 10.38
CA MET A 631 22.29 -3.07 10.88
C MET A 631 22.92 -4.26 10.16
N LYS A 632 22.13 -5.27 9.78
CA LYS A 632 22.63 -6.49 9.14
C LYS A 632 21.74 -6.94 7.99
N LEU A 633 22.36 -7.27 6.87
CA LEU A 633 21.72 -7.88 5.71
C LEU A 633 22.40 -9.20 5.38
N ILE A 634 21.67 -10.30 5.51
CA ILE A 634 22.11 -11.65 5.15
C ILE A 634 21.35 -12.09 3.91
N VAL A 635 22.04 -12.57 2.89
CA VAL A 635 21.42 -13.05 1.64
C VAL A 635 21.81 -14.50 1.42
N LEU A 636 20.83 -15.38 1.20
CA LEU A 636 21.02 -16.77 0.81
C LEU A 636 20.58 -16.93 -0.65
N GLY A 637 21.43 -17.54 -1.48
CA GLY A 637 21.07 -17.81 -2.86
C GLY A 637 22.22 -18.30 -3.72
N ASN A 638 21.86 -18.93 -4.84
CA ASN A 638 22.81 -19.47 -5.81
C ASN A 638 23.46 -18.33 -6.62
N ALA A 639 24.72 -18.04 -6.32
CA ALA A 639 25.49 -16.99 -6.99
C ALA A 639 25.69 -17.27 -8.50
N ALA A 640 25.84 -18.54 -8.91
CA ALA A 640 26.02 -18.92 -10.30
C ALA A 640 24.77 -18.63 -11.17
N THR A 641 23.58 -18.89 -10.62
CA THR A 641 22.30 -18.54 -11.29
C THR A 641 22.13 -17.03 -11.37
N LEU A 642 22.37 -16.31 -10.27
CA LEU A 642 22.05 -14.88 -10.14
C LEU A 642 23.04 -13.99 -10.89
N SER A 643 24.36 -14.32 -10.89
CA SER A 643 25.41 -13.53 -11.52
C SER A 643 25.29 -13.38 -13.03
N ARG A 644 24.44 -14.17 -13.68
CA ARG A 644 24.13 -14.01 -15.11
C ARG A 644 23.37 -12.71 -15.41
N HIS A 645 22.77 -12.09 -14.40
CA HIS A 645 22.15 -10.78 -14.54
C HIS A 645 23.10 -9.68 -14.01
N PRO A 646 23.37 -8.60 -14.79
CA PRO A 646 24.38 -7.59 -14.44
C PRO A 646 24.20 -6.94 -13.06
N PHE A 647 22.96 -6.73 -12.63
CA PHE A 647 22.66 -6.20 -11.30
C PHE A 647 23.16 -7.12 -10.20
N TYR A 648 22.86 -8.42 -10.29
CA TYR A 648 23.24 -9.39 -9.26
C TYR A 648 24.73 -9.67 -9.28
N ALA A 649 25.37 -9.67 -10.46
CA ALA A 649 26.84 -9.74 -10.55
C ALA A 649 27.48 -8.59 -9.78
N ALA A 650 27.02 -7.36 -10.00
CA ALA A 650 27.50 -6.19 -9.28
C ALA A 650 27.18 -6.21 -7.78
N LEU A 651 26.03 -6.80 -7.41
CA LEU A 651 25.65 -6.97 -6.00
C LEU A 651 26.58 -7.98 -5.31
N LEU A 652 26.88 -9.12 -5.94
CA LEU A 652 27.83 -10.11 -5.46
C LEU A 652 29.22 -9.51 -5.27
N ASP A 653 29.73 -8.74 -6.28
CA ASP A 653 30.99 -8.02 -6.16
C ASP A 653 31.00 -7.06 -4.96
N HIS A 654 29.87 -6.40 -4.69
CA HIS A 654 29.76 -5.51 -3.52
C HIS A 654 29.84 -6.27 -2.20
N PHE A 655 29.18 -7.43 -2.08
CA PHE A 655 29.27 -8.27 -0.88
C PHE A 655 30.67 -8.83 -0.67
N GLN A 656 31.36 -9.24 -1.73
CA GLN A 656 32.76 -9.71 -1.66
C GLN A 656 33.74 -8.61 -1.22
N GLN A 657 33.48 -7.34 -1.56
CA GLN A 657 34.34 -6.22 -1.22
C GLN A 657 34.10 -5.62 0.16
N HIS A 658 32.86 -5.69 0.66
CA HIS A 658 32.42 -4.93 1.84
C HIS A 658 31.75 -5.81 2.93
N GLY A 659 31.69 -7.12 2.76
CA GLY A 659 31.04 -8.03 3.68
C GLY A 659 31.66 -9.42 3.70
N ASP A 660 30.98 -10.34 4.35
CA ASP A 660 31.32 -11.76 4.39
C ASP A 660 30.69 -12.48 3.20
N PHE A 661 31.49 -13.25 2.47
CA PHE A 661 31.03 -14.08 1.37
C PHE A 661 31.40 -15.54 1.64
N LEU A 662 30.39 -16.34 2.02
CA LEU A 662 30.54 -17.74 2.42
C LEU A 662 30.08 -18.67 1.29
N VAL A 663 31.00 -19.42 0.70
CA VAL A 663 30.67 -20.48 -0.26
C VAL A 663 30.49 -21.77 0.53
N LEU A 664 29.30 -22.36 0.48
CA LEU A 664 29.07 -23.64 1.14
C LEU A 664 29.64 -24.80 0.29
N PRO A 665 30.26 -25.79 0.94
CA PRO A 665 30.80 -26.94 0.23
C PRO A 665 29.65 -27.79 -0.39
N PRO A 666 29.96 -28.57 -1.43
CA PRO A 666 29.03 -29.56 -1.95
C PRO A 666 28.63 -30.54 -0.86
N PRO A 667 27.42 -31.13 -0.92
CA PRO A 667 27.03 -32.22 0.02
C PRO A 667 28.07 -33.33 -0.07
N GLU A 668 28.50 -33.82 1.09
CA GLU A 668 29.34 -35.02 1.15
C GLU A 668 28.60 -36.15 0.43
N ALA A 669 29.28 -36.78 -0.54
CA ALA A 669 28.71 -37.94 -1.23
C ALA A 669 28.55 -39.10 -0.21
N GLU A 670 27.28 -39.46 0.10
CA GLU A 670 26.94 -40.64 0.90
C GLU A 670 27.36 -41.93 0.19
#